data_fc72810be744bc283f700fb6f4eabdfc
#
_entry.id   fc72810be744bc283f700fb6f4eabdfc
#
_cell.length_a   1.000
_cell.length_b   1.000
_cell.length_c   1.000
_cell.angle_alpha   90.00
_cell.angle_beta   90.00
_cell.angle_gamma   90.00
#
_symmetry.space_group_name_H-M   'P 1'
#
loop_
_entity.id
_entity.type
_entity.pdbx_description
1 polymer ?
#
loop_
_entity_poly.entity_id
_entity_poly.type
_entity_poly.pdbx_seq_one_letter_code
_entity_poly.pdbx_strand_id
1 'polypeptide(L)'
;MSLEQRVAELRRQLEHHGHRYYVLDDPEIGDDAYDLLLDELRVIEGEHPELLAPDSPTQRVGGTPISKLEKVGHLLAMLSLANVRSAEELRAWIARMRSHLAREAIEDPEFQYVAEPKIDGLAISLVYRDGVLERGATRGNGEIGEDVTHNLRTVPSIPLRIDDAPPLVEVRGEVYMALSDFTALNARRAAAGLSTFMNPRNSAAGTIRQLDPALAAERPLSVWCYGIGAIEGLRFGSHWEGLEWLRAHGFRVNSDVKRLTTEDDVVAQCRAWQERRGALDFEIDGVVVKVDDLELQRRLGVVGRDPRWAVAWKFPPTTAVTRLHSVEWNVGKFGDLHPFASLEPVHVGGVTVKLATLHNEEDLARKDIRSGDDVIVLRAGDVIPQVVSPAPHAVEQPDRSPPETPPAACPVCGTPTVKEEAKVFTKCPNRDCPERRWQLLKHYVGAMDVDGLGEKQVKTLQDAGLVRTAADYYRLTKAQLLELDGVGELSAENLLRSIADSRERPFGSVLFAVGIEGVGYVTGRNLAQQFRSIDNLLAATPEQIAGTPGIGPVVARLIADQLADEQTRALIDDLRPYVQLEVEGAPPGEGALNGLTLVLTGTLPDLTREQATERILAAGGRVTSSVSKKTDYVVAGEAAGSKLEKAERLGVPVLDEPALLDLLERGQQT
;
A
#
# COMPACT_ATOMS: atom_id res chain seq x y z
N MET A 1 -34.56 -26.14 -28.47
CA MET A 1 -33.77 -25.05 -27.87
C MET A 1 -32.62 -24.78 -28.81
N SER A 2 -32.36 -23.53 -29.24
CA SER A 2 -31.21 -23.23 -30.07
C SER A 2 -29.91 -23.38 -29.24
N LEU A 3 -28.76 -23.49 -29.90
CA LEU A 3 -27.50 -23.62 -29.21
C LEU A 3 -27.22 -22.40 -28.34
N GLU A 4 -27.50 -21.20 -28.82
CA GLU A 4 -27.40 -19.93 -28.06
C GLU A 4 -28.31 -19.95 -26.81
N GLN A 5 -29.55 -20.47 -26.95
CA GLN A 5 -30.44 -20.61 -25.79
C GLN A 5 -29.86 -21.60 -24.77
N ARG A 6 -29.21 -22.69 -25.23
CA ARG A 6 -28.59 -23.66 -24.31
C ARG A 6 -27.40 -23.07 -23.57
N VAL A 7 -26.53 -22.32 -24.24
CA VAL A 7 -25.41 -21.60 -23.64
C VAL A 7 -25.90 -20.61 -22.59
N ALA A 8 -26.92 -19.79 -22.92
CA ALA A 8 -27.47 -18.84 -21.97
C ALA A 8 -28.09 -19.52 -20.75
N GLU A 9 -28.73 -20.69 -20.93
CA GLU A 9 -29.30 -21.48 -19.83
C GLU A 9 -28.20 -22.08 -18.93
N LEU A 10 -27.15 -22.66 -19.53
CA LEU A 10 -26.01 -23.23 -18.80
C LEU A 10 -25.30 -22.15 -17.96
N ARG A 11 -25.06 -20.98 -18.53
CA ARG A 11 -24.44 -19.86 -17.77
C ARG A 11 -25.31 -19.46 -16.59
N ARG A 12 -26.63 -19.28 -16.77
CA ARG A 12 -27.54 -18.94 -15.66
C ARG A 12 -27.55 -20.01 -14.57
N GLN A 13 -27.53 -21.28 -14.92
CA GLN A 13 -27.50 -22.38 -13.94
C GLN A 13 -26.19 -22.40 -13.19
N LEU A 14 -25.03 -22.25 -13.86
CA LEU A 14 -23.72 -22.21 -13.24
C LEU A 14 -23.56 -20.98 -12.34
N GLU A 15 -24.04 -19.82 -12.74
CA GLU A 15 -24.05 -18.61 -11.91
C GLU A 15 -24.94 -18.79 -10.67
N HIS A 16 -26.15 -19.29 -10.84
CA HIS A 16 -27.07 -19.55 -9.73
C HIS A 16 -26.49 -20.54 -8.73
N HIS A 17 -26.02 -21.71 -9.16
CA HIS A 17 -25.47 -22.72 -8.26
C HIS A 17 -24.12 -22.31 -7.67
N GLY A 18 -23.32 -21.58 -8.44
CA GLY A 18 -22.07 -20.99 -7.93
C GLY A 18 -22.34 -19.95 -6.84
N HIS A 19 -23.35 -19.08 -7.00
CA HIS A 19 -23.76 -18.12 -5.98
C HIS A 19 -24.26 -18.83 -4.71
N ARG A 20 -25.09 -19.85 -4.86
CA ARG A 20 -25.61 -20.66 -3.74
C ARG A 20 -24.47 -21.32 -2.96
N TYR A 21 -23.49 -21.88 -3.65
CA TYR A 21 -22.35 -22.59 -3.05
C TYR A 21 -21.33 -21.62 -2.43
N TYR A 22 -20.80 -20.68 -3.24
CA TYR A 22 -19.64 -19.85 -2.82
C TYR A 22 -20.01 -18.59 -2.03
N VAL A 23 -21.25 -18.10 -2.14
CA VAL A 23 -21.68 -16.85 -1.51
C VAL A 23 -22.65 -17.11 -0.35
N LEU A 24 -23.63 -17.97 -0.54
CA LEU A 24 -24.68 -18.24 0.46
C LEU A 24 -24.36 -19.44 1.37
N ASP A 25 -23.36 -20.25 1.02
CA ASP A 25 -23.01 -21.50 1.74
C ASP A 25 -24.23 -22.46 1.88
N ASP A 26 -25.05 -22.53 0.84
CA ASP A 26 -26.31 -23.28 0.80
C ASP A 26 -26.50 -23.96 -0.57
N PRO A 27 -25.67 -24.98 -0.89
CA PRO A 27 -25.65 -25.64 -2.19
C PRO A 27 -26.97 -26.44 -2.46
N GLU A 28 -27.49 -26.29 -3.67
CA GLU A 28 -28.67 -27.03 -4.14
C GLU A 28 -28.33 -28.28 -4.95
N ILE A 29 -27.08 -28.33 -5.51
CA ILE A 29 -26.58 -29.47 -6.28
C ILE A 29 -25.20 -29.86 -5.74
N GLY A 30 -24.81 -31.12 -5.94
CA GLY A 30 -23.47 -31.59 -5.63
C GLY A 30 -22.42 -31.18 -6.67
N ASP A 31 -21.14 -31.25 -6.28
CA ASP A 31 -20.00 -30.88 -7.13
C ASP A 31 -19.99 -31.58 -8.48
N ASP A 32 -20.29 -32.89 -8.50
CA ASP A 32 -20.36 -33.68 -9.74
C ASP A 32 -21.41 -33.13 -10.73
N ALA A 33 -22.56 -32.66 -10.23
CA ALA A 33 -23.60 -32.09 -11.07
C ALA A 33 -23.23 -30.71 -11.60
N TYR A 34 -22.53 -29.90 -10.79
CA TYR A 34 -21.98 -28.61 -11.21
C TYR A 34 -20.90 -28.78 -12.30
N ASP A 35 -19.99 -29.73 -12.12
CA ASP A 35 -18.92 -30.02 -13.07
C ASP A 35 -19.47 -30.48 -14.41
N LEU A 36 -20.54 -31.30 -14.44
CA LEU A 36 -21.20 -31.71 -15.68
C LEU A 36 -21.79 -30.52 -16.47
N LEU A 37 -22.39 -29.54 -15.79
CA LEU A 37 -22.90 -28.34 -16.44
C LEU A 37 -21.74 -27.48 -17.01
N LEU A 38 -20.65 -27.38 -16.26
CA LEU A 38 -19.47 -26.62 -16.67
C LEU A 38 -18.76 -27.27 -17.86
N ASP A 39 -18.65 -28.60 -17.88
CA ASP A 39 -18.04 -29.34 -18.96
C ASP A 39 -18.87 -29.27 -20.24
N GLU A 40 -20.22 -29.35 -20.14
CA GLU A 40 -21.12 -29.12 -21.27
C GLU A 40 -20.90 -27.75 -21.89
N LEU A 41 -20.83 -26.70 -21.04
CA LEU A 41 -20.58 -25.33 -21.50
C LEU A 41 -19.20 -25.20 -22.17
N ARG A 42 -18.15 -25.80 -21.60
CA ARG A 42 -16.80 -25.81 -22.19
C ARG A 42 -16.75 -26.45 -23.56
N VAL A 43 -17.44 -27.58 -23.75
CA VAL A 43 -17.49 -28.26 -25.03
C VAL A 43 -18.16 -27.36 -26.06
N ILE A 44 -19.32 -26.76 -25.73
CA ILE A 44 -20.05 -25.90 -26.65
C ILE A 44 -19.21 -24.66 -27.03
N GLU A 45 -18.64 -23.97 -26.04
CA GLU A 45 -17.82 -22.78 -26.31
C GLU A 45 -16.50 -23.10 -27.04
N GLY A 46 -15.96 -24.32 -26.88
CA GLY A 46 -14.79 -24.81 -27.62
C GLY A 46 -15.11 -25.11 -29.09
N GLU A 47 -16.29 -25.66 -29.37
CA GLU A 47 -16.74 -25.95 -30.74
C GLU A 47 -17.31 -24.69 -31.44
N HIS A 48 -17.76 -23.69 -30.66
CA HIS A 48 -18.40 -22.46 -31.11
C HIS A 48 -17.77 -21.22 -30.42
N PRO A 49 -16.55 -20.83 -30.81
CA PRO A 49 -15.86 -19.70 -30.20
C PRO A 49 -16.60 -18.35 -30.31
N GLU A 50 -17.49 -18.22 -31.28
CA GLU A 50 -18.37 -17.06 -31.44
C GLU A 50 -19.38 -16.89 -30.31
N LEU A 51 -19.67 -17.96 -29.55
CA LEU A 51 -20.56 -17.93 -28.38
C LEU A 51 -19.81 -17.66 -27.09
N LEU A 52 -18.47 -17.66 -27.10
CA LEU A 52 -17.65 -17.39 -25.93
C LEU A 52 -17.81 -15.93 -25.50
N ALA A 53 -18.22 -15.69 -24.25
CA ALA A 53 -18.29 -14.35 -23.68
C ALA A 53 -17.22 -14.13 -22.61
N PRO A 54 -16.73 -12.87 -22.43
CA PRO A 54 -15.70 -12.57 -21.44
C PRO A 54 -16.08 -12.88 -19.99
N ASP A 55 -17.40 -12.91 -19.72
CA ASP A 55 -18.02 -13.19 -18.41
C ASP A 55 -18.48 -14.66 -18.27
N SER A 56 -18.16 -15.53 -19.23
CA SER A 56 -18.51 -16.95 -19.12
C SER A 56 -17.84 -17.60 -17.91
N PRO A 57 -18.54 -18.46 -17.15
CA PRO A 57 -17.96 -19.27 -16.08
C PRO A 57 -16.73 -20.09 -16.53
N THR A 58 -16.64 -20.46 -17.83
CA THR A 58 -15.48 -21.18 -18.40
C THR A 58 -14.23 -20.32 -18.47
N GLN A 59 -14.36 -18.99 -18.44
CA GLN A 59 -13.25 -18.04 -18.49
C GLN A 59 -12.58 -17.79 -17.12
N ARG A 60 -13.08 -18.41 -16.05
CA ARG A 60 -12.48 -18.27 -14.71
C ARG A 60 -11.03 -18.79 -14.65
N VAL A 61 -10.69 -19.83 -15.40
CA VAL A 61 -9.37 -20.51 -15.35
C VAL A 61 -8.65 -20.49 -16.71
N GLY A 62 -9.13 -19.72 -17.69
CA GLY A 62 -8.67 -19.79 -19.09
C GLY A 62 -7.54 -18.80 -19.49
N GLY A 63 -6.95 -18.05 -18.56
CA GLY A 63 -5.93 -17.06 -18.90
C GLY A 63 -4.56 -17.67 -19.22
N THR A 64 -3.85 -17.12 -20.23
CA THR A 64 -2.43 -17.43 -20.46
C THR A 64 -1.56 -16.73 -19.43
N PRO A 65 -0.41 -17.33 -19.02
CA PRO A 65 0.56 -16.66 -18.15
C PRO A 65 1.00 -15.31 -18.73
N ILE A 66 1.01 -14.27 -17.87
CA ILE A 66 1.47 -12.92 -18.24
C ILE A 66 2.95 -12.73 -17.86
N SER A 67 3.62 -11.78 -18.48
CA SER A 67 5.04 -11.52 -18.22
C SER A 67 5.29 -10.64 -17.01
N LYS A 68 4.34 -9.76 -16.66
CA LYS A 68 4.37 -8.86 -15.48
C LYS A 68 2.95 -8.38 -15.13
N LEU A 69 2.79 -7.92 -13.88
CA LEU A 69 1.58 -7.21 -13.45
C LEU A 69 1.67 -5.74 -13.88
N GLU A 70 0.66 -5.26 -14.57
CA GLU A 70 0.59 -3.85 -14.97
C GLU A 70 0.17 -2.98 -13.79
N LYS A 71 0.68 -1.74 -13.74
CA LYS A 71 0.26 -0.75 -12.75
C LYS A 71 -0.95 0.01 -13.28
N VAL A 72 -1.99 0.13 -12.46
CA VAL A 72 -3.25 0.80 -12.83
C VAL A 72 -3.70 1.78 -11.76
N GLY A 73 -4.20 2.94 -12.19
CA GLY A 73 -4.78 3.94 -11.30
C GLY A 73 -6.16 3.51 -10.80
N HIS A 74 -6.45 3.81 -9.52
CA HIS A 74 -7.79 3.64 -8.96
C HIS A 74 -8.71 4.77 -9.38
N LEU A 75 -10.00 4.48 -9.60
CA LEU A 75 -11.02 5.50 -9.91
C LEU A 75 -11.20 6.48 -8.74
N LEU A 76 -11.18 5.96 -7.52
CA LEU A 76 -11.11 6.74 -6.28
C LEU A 76 -10.02 6.14 -5.40
N ALA A 77 -9.24 6.99 -4.73
CA ALA A 77 -8.16 6.53 -3.86
C ALA A 77 -8.64 5.50 -2.81
N MET A 78 -7.87 4.43 -2.63
CA MET A 78 -8.10 3.45 -1.57
C MET A 78 -7.42 3.94 -0.29
N LEU A 79 -8.22 4.44 0.63
CA LEU A 79 -7.77 5.11 1.84
C LEU A 79 -7.18 4.12 2.87
N SER A 80 -6.29 4.62 3.71
CA SER A 80 -5.86 3.96 4.95
C SER A 80 -6.90 4.21 6.06
N LEU A 81 -6.65 3.69 7.25
CA LEU A 81 -7.51 3.92 8.42
C LEU A 81 -6.65 4.32 9.62
N ALA A 82 -7.05 5.37 10.31
CA ALA A 82 -6.53 5.69 11.63
C ALA A 82 -6.89 4.56 12.62
N ASN A 83 -6.05 4.36 13.63
CA ASN A 83 -6.25 3.29 14.61
C ASN A 83 -6.72 3.83 15.95
N VAL A 84 -7.58 3.07 16.63
CA VAL A 84 -7.96 3.22 18.04
C VAL A 84 -7.86 1.86 18.75
N ARG A 85 -7.51 1.87 20.04
CA ARG A 85 -7.29 0.65 20.83
C ARG A 85 -8.12 0.59 22.12
N SER A 86 -8.85 1.67 22.42
CA SER A 86 -9.65 1.73 23.63
C SER A 86 -10.96 2.50 23.40
N ALA A 87 -11.90 2.33 24.34
CA ALA A 87 -13.16 3.07 24.32
C ALA A 87 -12.96 4.59 24.41
N GLU A 88 -11.94 5.02 25.17
CA GLU A 88 -11.57 6.42 25.34
C GLU A 88 -11.05 7.01 24.01
N GLU A 89 -10.21 6.29 23.31
CA GLU A 89 -9.69 6.70 21.98
C GLU A 89 -10.82 6.77 20.94
N LEU A 90 -11.77 5.81 20.96
CA LEU A 90 -12.95 5.84 20.09
C LEU A 90 -13.82 7.07 20.38
N ARG A 91 -14.14 7.34 21.64
CA ARG A 91 -14.91 8.53 22.02
C ARG A 91 -14.18 9.83 21.65
N ALA A 92 -12.84 9.86 21.80
CA ALA A 92 -12.04 11.00 21.35
C ALA A 92 -12.08 11.18 19.82
N TRP A 93 -12.11 10.09 19.04
CA TRP A 93 -12.33 10.15 17.59
C TRP A 93 -13.70 10.73 17.24
N ILE A 94 -14.77 10.29 17.91
CA ILE A 94 -16.13 10.83 17.73
C ILE A 94 -16.20 12.31 18.09
N ALA A 95 -15.58 12.73 19.21
CA ALA A 95 -15.52 14.12 19.61
C ALA A 95 -14.80 15.01 18.58
N ARG A 96 -13.73 14.50 17.95
CA ARG A 96 -13.05 15.22 16.85
C ARG A 96 -13.95 15.40 15.63
N MET A 97 -14.75 14.39 15.26
CA MET A 97 -15.73 14.51 14.17
C MET A 97 -16.79 15.58 14.48
N ARG A 98 -17.39 15.56 15.69
CA ARG A 98 -18.34 16.60 16.14
C ARG A 98 -17.73 17.99 16.07
N SER A 99 -16.51 18.15 16.59
CA SER A 99 -15.79 19.43 16.53
C SER A 99 -15.46 19.89 15.10
N HIS A 100 -15.27 18.96 14.17
CA HIS A 100 -15.06 19.30 12.77
C HIS A 100 -16.35 19.81 12.12
N LEU A 101 -17.46 19.11 12.30
CA LEU A 101 -18.76 19.48 11.74
C LEU A 101 -19.33 20.76 12.35
N ALA A 102 -19.09 21.03 13.64
CA ALA A 102 -19.47 22.29 14.28
C ALA A 102 -18.81 23.52 13.61
N ARG A 103 -17.58 23.39 13.07
CA ARG A 103 -16.94 24.47 12.30
C ARG A 103 -17.59 24.70 10.94
N GLU A 104 -18.36 23.73 10.44
CA GLU A 104 -19.18 23.82 9.23
C GLU A 104 -20.64 24.20 9.54
N ALA A 105 -20.92 24.68 10.75
CA ALA A 105 -22.25 25.03 11.25
C ALA A 105 -23.25 23.87 11.30
N ILE A 106 -22.75 22.63 11.43
CA ILE A 106 -23.56 21.45 11.73
C ILE A 106 -23.42 21.18 13.24
N GLU A 107 -24.40 21.65 13.99
CA GLU A 107 -24.44 21.47 15.43
C GLU A 107 -25.11 20.14 15.77
N ASP A 108 -24.49 19.40 16.71
CA ASP A 108 -25.00 18.16 17.31
C ASP A 108 -25.49 17.09 16.31
N PRO A 109 -24.63 16.63 15.36
CA PRO A 109 -25.03 15.63 14.39
C PRO A 109 -25.31 14.29 15.08
N GLU A 110 -26.43 13.66 14.71
CA GLU A 110 -26.72 12.28 15.10
C GLU A 110 -25.89 11.32 14.21
N PHE A 111 -24.94 10.62 14.81
CA PHE A 111 -24.18 9.61 14.10
C PHE A 111 -24.87 8.25 14.21
N GLN A 112 -25.01 7.57 13.07
CA GLN A 112 -25.19 6.14 13.00
C GLN A 112 -23.88 5.53 12.51
N TYR A 113 -23.56 4.35 13.01
CA TYR A 113 -22.29 3.70 12.73
C TYR A 113 -22.53 2.32 12.09
N VAL A 114 -21.64 1.92 11.22
CA VAL A 114 -21.54 0.54 10.74
C VAL A 114 -20.23 -0.05 11.27
N ALA A 115 -20.34 -1.18 11.98
CA ALA A 115 -19.20 -1.90 12.52
C ALA A 115 -19.01 -3.21 11.73
N GLU A 116 -17.83 -3.35 11.14
CA GLU A 116 -17.44 -4.44 10.24
C GLU A 116 -16.19 -5.14 10.75
N PRO A 117 -16.05 -6.47 10.58
CA PRO A 117 -14.80 -7.15 10.90
C PRO A 117 -13.69 -6.62 9.99
N LYS A 118 -12.55 -6.28 10.57
CA LYS A 118 -11.36 -5.92 9.80
C LYS A 118 -10.63 -7.18 9.38
N ILE A 119 -10.93 -7.61 8.17
CA ILE A 119 -10.35 -8.83 7.60
C ILE A 119 -8.84 -8.64 7.42
N ASP A 120 -8.05 -9.63 7.77
CA ASP A 120 -6.60 -9.65 7.54
C ASP A 120 -6.28 -10.40 6.25
N GLY A 121 -6.33 -9.68 5.12
CA GLY A 121 -6.17 -10.19 3.78
C GLY A 121 -5.41 -9.22 2.86
N LEU A 122 -5.80 -9.20 1.60
CA LEU A 122 -5.32 -8.28 0.57
C LEU A 122 -6.47 -7.43 0.06
N ALA A 123 -6.39 -6.12 0.28
CA ALA A 123 -7.40 -5.18 -0.21
C ALA A 123 -7.38 -5.08 -1.75
N ILE A 124 -8.57 -5.15 -2.34
CA ILE A 124 -8.80 -5.10 -3.78
C ILE A 124 -9.89 -4.09 -4.15
N SER A 125 -9.80 -3.60 -5.38
CA SER A 125 -10.83 -2.86 -6.10
C SER A 125 -11.28 -3.69 -7.30
N LEU A 126 -12.59 -3.87 -7.46
CA LEU A 126 -13.24 -4.56 -8.57
C LEU A 126 -14.07 -3.54 -9.35
N VAL A 127 -13.75 -3.28 -10.59
CA VAL A 127 -14.46 -2.34 -11.46
C VAL A 127 -15.35 -3.14 -12.42
N TYR A 128 -16.63 -2.86 -12.36
CA TYR A 128 -17.62 -3.40 -13.28
C TYR A 128 -18.12 -2.29 -14.20
N ARG A 129 -18.16 -2.58 -15.49
CA ARG A 129 -18.76 -1.72 -16.51
C ARG A 129 -19.87 -2.46 -17.19
N ASP A 130 -21.05 -1.83 -17.26
CA ASP A 130 -22.26 -2.44 -17.81
C ASP A 130 -22.52 -3.86 -17.26
N GLY A 131 -22.26 -4.03 -15.96
CA GLY A 131 -22.41 -5.27 -15.23
C GLY A 131 -21.31 -6.31 -15.39
N VAL A 132 -20.33 -6.13 -16.28
CA VAL A 132 -19.23 -7.10 -16.49
C VAL A 132 -17.98 -6.68 -15.73
N LEU A 133 -17.30 -7.64 -15.09
CA LEU A 133 -16.01 -7.41 -14.43
C LEU A 133 -14.95 -7.02 -15.47
N GLU A 134 -14.67 -5.72 -15.55
CA GLU A 134 -13.69 -5.13 -16.44
C GLU A 134 -12.28 -5.29 -15.86
N ARG A 135 -12.11 -4.88 -14.59
CA ARG A 135 -10.78 -4.81 -13.96
C ARG A 135 -10.83 -5.12 -12.46
N GLY A 136 -9.80 -5.81 -11.99
CA GLY A 136 -9.53 -6.02 -10.58
C GLY A 136 -8.10 -5.64 -10.23
N ALA A 137 -7.90 -4.81 -9.21
CA ALA A 137 -6.58 -4.29 -8.84
C ALA A 137 -6.30 -4.42 -7.33
N THR A 138 -5.03 -4.61 -6.97
CA THR A 138 -4.59 -4.51 -5.57
C THR A 138 -4.59 -3.05 -5.12
N ARG A 139 -4.66 -2.81 -3.79
CA ARG A 139 -4.63 -1.45 -3.26
C ARG A 139 -3.36 -0.67 -3.65
N GLY A 140 -2.21 -1.34 -3.73
CA GLY A 140 -0.93 -0.68 -3.96
C GLY A 140 -0.64 0.43 -2.94
N ASN A 141 -0.28 1.61 -3.43
CA ASN A 141 -0.05 2.79 -2.59
C ASN A 141 -1.35 3.58 -2.26
N GLY A 142 -2.50 3.09 -2.70
CA GLY A 142 -3.81 3.72 -2.55
C GLY A 142 -4.27 4.53 -3.76
N GLU A 143 -3.38 5.00 -4.61
CA GLU A 143 -3.66 5.71 -5.87
C GLU A 143 -3.42 4.80 -7.08
N ILE A 144 -2.35 3.99 -7.01
CA ILE A 144 -1.93 3.06 -8.06
C ILE A 144 -1.80 1.68 -7.43
N GLY A 145 -2.41 0.67 -8.04
CA GLY A 145 -2.32 -0.73 -7.70
C GLY A 145 -1.75 -1.57 -8.84
N GLU A 146 -1.70 -2.88 -8.65
CA GLU A 146 -1.34 -3.86 -9.67
C GLU A 146 -2.61 -4.46 -10.27
N ASP A 147 -2.71 -4.52 -11.59
CA ASP A 147 -3.79 -5.25 -12.27
C ASP A 147 -3.63 -6.75 -12.04
N VAL A 148 -4.59 -7.32 -11.36
CA VAL A 148 -4.66 -8.75 -11.01
C VAL A 148 -5.97 -9.37 -11.46
N THR A 149 -6.62 -8.77 -12.46
CA THR A 149 -7.92 -9.19 -13.00
C THR A 149 -7.95 -10.66 -13.36
N HIS A 150 -6.89 -11.15 -14.01
CA HIS A 150 -6.77 -12.55 -14.44
C HIS A 150 -6.82 -13.54 -13.27
N ASN A 151 -6.24 -13.18 -12.11
CA ASN A 151 -6.29 -14.02 -10.91
C ASN A 151 -7.59 -13.83 -10.12
N LEU A 152 -8.12 -12.60 -10.05
CA LEU A 152 -9.40 -12.36 -9.37
C LEU A 152 -10.58 -13.05 -10.04
N ARG A 153 -10.54 -13.24 -11.35
CA ARG A 153 -11.51 -14.05 -12.09
C ARG A 153 -11.55 -15.51 -11.64
N THR A 154 -10.45 -16.06 -11.12
CA THR A 154 -10.40 -17.43 -10.61
C THR A 154 -11.04 -17.60 -9.24
N VAL A 155 -11.31 -16.50 -8.52
CA VAL A 155 -11.93 -16.53 -7.19
C VAL A 155 -13.45 -16.73 -7.32
N PRO A 156 -14.00 -17.87 -6.89
CA PRO A 156 -15.41 -18.21 -7.16
C PRO A 156 -16.40 -17.25 -6.54
N SER A 157 -16.09 -16.64 -5.40
CA SER A 157 -16.96 -15.69 -4.70
C SER A 157 -17.00 -14.29 -5.34
N ILE A 158 -16.27 -14.04 -6.43
CA ILE A 158 -16.36 -12.80 -7.21
C ILE A 158 -17.29 -13.01 -8.39
N PRO A 159 -18.42 -12.28 -8.50
CA PRO A 159 -19.26 -12.30 -9.68
C PRO A 159 -18.48 -11.82 -10.91
N LEU A 160 -18.53 -12.55 -12.03
CA LEU A 160 -17.99 -12.06 -13.30
C LEU A 160 -18.95 -11.10 -13.99
N ARG A 161 -20.25 -11.22 -13.64
CA ARG A 161 -21.34 -10.39 -14.12
C ARG A 161 -22.29 -10.03 -12.98
N ILE A 162 -22.87 -8.84 -13.06
CA ILE A 162 -23.90 -8.33 -12.16
C ILE A 162 -25.11 -8.00 -13.02
N ASP A 163 -26.28 -8.55 -12.69
CA ASP A 163 -27.53 -8.18 -13.31
C ASP A 163 -28.03 -6.83 -12.78
N ASP A 164 -28.77 -6.10 -13.59
CA ASP A 164 -29.35 -4.78 -13.27
C ASP A 164 -28.30 -3.77 -12.71
N ALA A 165 -27.05 -3.91 -13.16
CA ALA A 165 -25.94 -3.08 -12.72
C ALA A 165 -26.01 -1.65 -13.28
N PRO A 166 -25.51 -0.65 -12.54
CA PRO A 166 -25.27 0.68 -13.07
C PRO A 166 -24.17 0.65 -14.14
N PRO A 167 -24.06 1.70 -15.00
CA PRO A 167 -23.02 1.77 -16.05
C PRO A 167 -21.61 1.56 -15.55
N LEU A 168 -21.31 2.05 -14.33
CA LEU A 168 -20.05 1.85 -13.65
C LEU A 168 -20.28 1.62 -12.16
N VAL A 169 -19.62 0.61 -11.60
CA VAL A 169 -19.51 0.42 -10.15
C VAL A 169 -18.14 -0.15 -9.78
N GLU A 170 -17.50 0.49 -8.81
CA GLU A 170 -16.27 0.01 -8.16
C GLU A 170 -16.65 -0.63 -6.82
N VAL A 171 -16.42 -1.94 -6.67
CA VAL A 171 -16.64 -2.67 -5.42
C VAL A 171 -15.31 -2.89 -4.72
N ARG A 172 -15.26 -2.62 -3.40
CA ARG A 172 -14.07 -2.79 -2.57
C ARG A 172 -14.23 -3.96 -1.63
N GLY A 173 -13.21 -4.78 -1.57
CA GLY A 173 -13.19 -5.99 -0.77
C GLY A 173 -11.81 -6.37 -0.28
N GLU A 174 -11.78 -7.43 0.53
CA GLU A 174 -10.57 -8.07 1.01
C GLU A 174 -10.52 -9.51 0.55
N VAL A 175 -9.50 -9.88 -0.25
CA VAL A 175 -9.22 -11.27 -0.57
C VAL A 175 -8.55 -11.91 0.63
N TYR A 176 -9.02 -13.07 1.02
CA TYR A 176 -8.46 -13.84 2.12
C TYR A 176 -8.45 -15.33 1.80
N MET A 177 -7.70 -16.10 2.59
CA MET A 177 -7.72 -17.55 2.60
C MET A 177 -8.32 -18.01 3.93
N ALA A 178 -9.31 -18.89 3.89
CA ALA A 178 -9.88 -19.47 5.10
C ALA A 178 -8.81 -20.25 5.87
N LEU A 179 -8.91 -20.30 7.21
CA LEU A 179 -7.93 -20.99 8.06
C LEU A 179 -7.92 -22.51 7.81
N SER A 180 -9.10 -23.07 7.57
CA SER A 180 -9.28 -24.47 7.16
C SER A 180 -8.57 -24.76 5.83
N ASP A 181 -8.76 -23.91 4.82
CA ASP A 181 -8.12 -24.01 3.51
C ASP A 181 -6.61 -23.84 3.58
N PHE A 182 -6.14 -22.87 4.36
CA PHE A 182 -4.72 -22.63 4.60
C PHE A 182 -4.04 -23.86 5.22
N THR A 183 -4.70 -24.47 6.19
CA THR A 183 -4.20 -25.70 6.86
C THR A 183 -4.14 -26.85 5.87
N ALA A 184 -5.18 -27.08 5.09
CA ALA A 184 -5.23 -28.12 4.06
C ALA A 184 -4.19 -27.91 2.96
N LEU A 185 -4.02 -26.65 2.50
CA LEU A 185 -3.02 -26.30 1.50
C LEU A 185 -1.60 -26.59 2.00
N ASN A 186 -1.27 -26.19 3.23
CA ASN A 186 0.04 -26.43 3.83
C ASN A 186 0.30 -27.92 4.05
N ALA A 187 -0.70 -28.71 4.44
CA ALA A 187 -0.58 -30.16 4.53
C ALA A 187 -0.23 -30.82 3.18
N ARG A 188 -0.91 -30.42 2.09
CA ARG A 188 -0.61 -30.89 0.72
C ARG A 188 0.81 -30.50 0.29
N ARG A 189 1.24 -29.26 0.57
CA ARG A 189 2.60 -28.78 0.22
C ARG A 189 3.67 -29.55 0.99
N ALA A 190 3.49 -29.77 2.27
CA ALA A 190 4.41 -30.57 3.10
C ALA A 190 4.53 -32.01 2.58
N ALA A 191 3.40 -32.64 2.24
CA ALA A 191 3.39 -33.99 1.66
C ALA A 191 4.12 -34.06 0.32
N ALA A 192 4.09 -32.97 -0.47
CA ALA A 192 4.82 -32.85 -1.73
C ALA A 192 6.30 -32.41 -1.55
N GLY A 193 6.80 -32.24 -0.33
CA GLY A 193 8.16 -31.77 -0.05
C GLY A 193 8.40 -30.29 -0.37
N LEU A 194 7.34 -29.51 -0.54
CA LEU A 194 7.39 -28.06 -0.83
C LEU A 194 7.39 -27.25 0.47
N SER A 195 7.98 -26.07 0.44
CA SER A 195 7.91 -25.13 1.56
C SER A 195 6.47 -24.71 1.83
N THR A 196 6.08 -24.68 3.11
CA THR A 196 4.76 -24.22 3.55
C THR A 196 4.68 -22.69 3.57
N PHE A 197 3.47 -22.16 3.44
CA PHE A 197 3.22 -20.74 3.63
C PHE A 197 3.21 -20.38 5.11
N MET A 198 3.63 -19.16 5.43
CA MET A 198 3.78 -18.74 6.84
C MET A 198 2.46 -18.29 7.47
N ASN A 199 1.58 -17.62 6.70
CA ASN A 199 0.27 -17.19 7.19
C ASN A 199 -0.74 -17.07 6.03
N PRO A 200 -2.06 -17.05 6.33
CA PRO A 200 -3.12 -16.98 5.34
C PRO A 200 -3.07 -15.70 4.50
N ARG A 201 -2.80 -14.54 5.11
CA ARG A 201 -2.69 -13.24 4.43
C ARG A 201 -1.60 -13.24 3.35
N ASN A 202 -0.38 -13.68 3.70
CA ASN A 202 0.72 -13.73 2.74
C ASN A 202 0.47 -14.79 1.65
N SER A 203 -0.21 -15.90 2.00
CA SER A 203 -0.64 -16.89 1.02
C SER A 203 -1.64 -16.31 0.03
N ALA A 204 -2.65 -15.59 0.51
CA ALA A 204 -3.63 -14.93 -0.34
C ALA A 204 -2.98 -13.86 -1.24
N ALA A 205 -2.18 -12.96 -0.65
CA ALA A 205 -1.47 -11.90 -1.38
C ALA A 205 -0.52 -12.46 -2.45
N GLY A 206 0.26 -13.50 -2.11
CA GLY A 206 1.16 -14.17 -3.05
C GLY A 206 0.43 -14.93 -4.14
N THR A 207 -0.78 -15.44 -3.87
CA THR A 207 -1.61 -16.13 -4.85
C THR A 207 -2.21 -15.15 -5.86
N ILE A 208 -2.78 -14.05 -5.40
CA ILE A 208 -3.37 -13.02 -6.28
C ILE A 208 -2.33 -12.36 -7.18
N ARG A 209 -1.07 -12.35 -6.78
CA ARG A 209 0.05 -11.78 -7.57
C ARG A 209 0.81 -12.80 -8.42
N GLN A 210 0.26 -14.00 -8.65
CA GLN A 210 0.83 -14.97 -9.57
C GLN A 210 0.73 -14.46 -11.02
N LEU A 211 1.74 -14.77 -11.81
CA LEU A 211 1.73 -14.48 -13.26
C LEU A 211 0.95 -15.50 -14.07
N ASP A 212 0.76 -16.69 -13.50
CA ASP A 212 -0.04 -17.77 -14.08
C ASP A 212 -1.36 -17.93 -13.30
N PRO A 213 -2.52 -17.65 -13.92
CA PRO A 213 -3.81 -17.78 -13.27
C PRO A 213 -4.17 -19.23 -12.92
N ALA A 214 -3.59 -20.23 -13.60
CA ALA A 214 -3.82 -21.63 -13.24
C ALA A 214 -3.30 -21.93 -11.83
N LEU A 215 -2.14 -21.38 -11.46
CA LEU A 215 -1.59 -21.49 -10.09
C LEU A 215 -2.44 -20.76 -9.06
N ALA A 216 -3.12 -19.67 -9.44
CA ALA A 216 -4.03 -18.97 -8.57
C ALA A 216 -5.31 -19.79 -8.34
N ALA A 217 -5.85 -20.42 -9.39
CA ALA A 217 -7.04 -21.24 -9.34
C ALA A 217 -6.90 -22.50 -8.46
N GLU A 218 -5.69 -23.07 -8.34
CA GLU A 218 -5.41 -24.22 -7.47
C GLU A 218 -5.50 -23.90 -5.97
N ARG A 219 -5.51 -22.62 -5.60
CA ARG A 219 -5.47 -22.17 -4.21
C ARG A 219 -6.80 -21.53 -3.81
N PRO A 220 -7.52 -22.11 -2.85
CA PRO A 220 -8.83 -21.63 -2.46
C PRO A 220 -8.71 -20.23 -1.85
N LEU A 221 -9.31 -19.25 -2.51
CA LEU A 221 -9.43 -17.87 -2.06
C LEU A 221 -10.90 -17.47 -2.01
N SER A 222 -11.21 -16.55 -1.10
CA SER A 222 -12.51 -15.95 -0.97
C SER A 222 -12.40 -14.44 -0.79
N VAL A 223 -13.53 -13.73 -0.93
CA VAL A 223 -13.59 -12.26 -0.81
C VAL A 223 -14.70 -11.87 0.14
N TRP A 224 -14.41 -10.94 1.04
CA TRP A 224 -15.42 -10.15 1.74
C TRP A 224 -15.48 -8.75 1.15
N CYS A 225 -16.64 -8.34 0.63
CA CYS A 225 -16.88 -6.99 0.13
C CYS A 225 -17.37 -6.10 1.27
N TYR A 226 -16.80 -4.89 1.38
CA TYR A 226 -17.03 -3.97 2.49
C TYR A 226 -17.35 -2.54 2.05
N GLY A 227 -17.55 -2.30 0.77
CA GLY A 227 -17.95 -0.98 0.33
C GLY A 227 -17.94 -0.78 -1.17
N ILE A 228 -18.50 0.34 -1.57
CA ILE A 228 -18.57 0.82 -2.94
C ILE A 228 -17.66 2.06 -3.05
N GLY A 229 -16.84 2.08 -4.09
CA GLY A 229 -16.03 3.23 -4.48
C GLY A 229 -16.75 4.13 -5.47
N ALA A 230 -16.21 4.27 -6.68
CA ALA A 230 -16.86 5.01 -7.76
C ALA A 230 -18.13 4.31 -8.23
N ILE A 231 -19.19 5.07 -8.49
CA ILE A 231 -20.47 4.57 -9.03
C ILE A 231 -21.13 5.64 -9.89
N GLU A 232 -21.69 5.23 -11.03
CA GLU A 232 -22.43 6.10 -11.95
C GLU A 232 -23.88 5.62 -12.06
N GLY A 233 -24.82 6.54 -12.17
CA GLY A 233 -26.24 6.22 -12.38
C GLY A 233 -27.01 5.77 -11.14
N LEU A 234 -26.35 5.59 -9.98
CA LEU A 234 -26.96 5.19 -8.72
C LEU A 234 -26.37 6.00 -7.56
N ARG A 235 -27.18 6.27 -6.54
CA ARG A 235 -26.75 6.97 -5.32
C ARG A 235 -27.34 6.30 -4.09
N PHE A 236 -26.53 6.21 -3.05
CA PHE A 236 -26.95 5.73 -1.74
C PHE A 236 -26.98 6.90 -0.73
N GLY A 237 -27.89 6.86 0.21
CA GLY A 237 -27.92 7.77 1.35
C GLY A 237 -27.00 7.33 2.49
N SER A 238 -26.79 6.03 2.62
CA SER A 238 -25.99 5.45 3.69
C SER A 238 -25.05 4.34 3.20
N HIS A 239 -24.01 4.09 3.99
CA HIS A 239 -23.09 2.98 3.76
C HIS A 239 -23.81 1.63 3.86
N TRP A 240 -24.76 1.51 4.80
CA TRP A 240 -25.58 0.32 4.96
C TRP A 240 -26.38 -0.02 3.69
N GLU A 241 -27.02 0.98 3.06
CA GLU A 241 -27.71 0.78 1.77
C GLU A 241 -26.77 0.24 0.69
N GLY A 242 -25.54 0.73 0.64
CA GLY A 242 -24.52 0.20 -0.25
C GLY A 242 -24.17 -1.27 0.02
N LEU A 243 -24.07 -1.67 1.29
CA LEU A 243 -23.83 -3.07 1.67
C LEU A 243 -25.03 -3.97 1.33
N GLU A 244 -26.26 -3.50 1.54
CA GLU A 244 -27.47 -4.22 1.14
C GLU A 244 -27.54 -4.39 -0.40
N TRP A 245 -27.19 -3.35 -1.14
CA TRP A 245 -27.09 -3.43 -2.60
C TRP A 245 -26.06 -4.47 -3.03
N LEU A 246 -24.89 -4.51 -2.42
CA LEU A 246 -23.87 -5.52 -2.69
C LEU A 246 -24.40 -6.94 -2.45
N ARG A 247 -25.09 -7.19 -1.33
CA ARG A 247 -25.72 -8.50 -1.04
C ARG A 247 -26.73 -8.88 -2.08
N ALA A 248 -27.59 -7.95 -2.49
CA ALA A 248 -28.64 -8.18 -3.48
C ALA A 248 -28.08 -8.51 -4.88
N HIS A 249 -26.84 -8.07 -5.17
CA HIS A 249 -26.17 -8.27 -6.46
C HIS A 249 -25.07 -9.35 -6.44
N GLY A 250 -25.14 -10.27 -5.49
CA GLY A 250 -24.29 -11.46 -5.48
C GLY A 250 -22.92 -11.29 -4.86
N PHE A 251 -22.62 -10.14 -4.23
CA PHE A 251 -21.38 -9.96 -3.51
C PHE A 251 -21.46 -10.50 -2.09
N ARG A 252 -20.40 -11.14 -1.67
CA ARG A 252 -20.28 -11.66 -0.31
C ARG A 252 -19.97 -10.54 0.67
N VAL A 253 -20.96 -10.14 1.47
CA VAL A 253 -20.81 -9.17 2.56
C VAL A 253 -20.98 -9.90 3.88
N ASN A 254 -20.08 -9.70 4.83
CA ASN A 254 -20.10 -10.40 6.11
C ASN A 254 -21.45 -10.19 6.84
N SER A 255 -22.06 -11.31 7.27
CA SER A 255 -23.39 -11.31 7.89
C SER A 255 -23.45 -10.68 9.28
N ASP A 256 -22.29 -10.63 9.97
CA ASP A 256 -22.16 -10.09 11.33
C ASP A 256 -21.91 -8.57 11.36
N VAL A 257 -21.91 -7.91 10.20
CA VAL A 257 -21.88 -6.44 10.12
C VAL A 257 -23.14 -5.87 10.79
N LYS A 258 -22.97 -4.88 11.64
CA LYS A 258 -24.07 -4.26 12.37
C LYS A 258 -24.13 -2.76 12.16
N ARG A 259 -25.37 -2.26 12.05
CA ARG A 259 -25.69 -0.84 12.13
C ARG A 259 -25.97 -0.51 13.59
N LEU A 260 -25.34 0.52 14.14
CA LEU A 260 -25.33 0.86 15.57
C LEU A 260 -25.62 2.36 15.72
N THR A 261 -26.30 2.73 16.82
CA THR A 261 -26.75 4.11 17.05
C THR A 261 -26.04 4.79 18.20
N THR A 262 -25.42 4.04 19.11
CA THR A 262 -24.74 4.61 20.28
C THR A 262 -23.25 4.25 20.30
N GLU A 263 -22.44 5.09 20.92
CA GLU A 263 -21.01 4.85 21.13
C GLU A 263 -20.77 3.59 21.98
N ASP A 264 -21.62 3.34 22.96
CA ASP A 264 -21.50 2.18 23.84
C ASP A 264 -21.83 0.87 23.11
N ASP A 265 -22.77 0.87 22.16
CA ASP A 265 -23.05 -0.28 21.31
C ASP A 265 -21.85 -0.57 20.39
N VAL A 266 -21.20 0.47 19.85
CA VAL A 266 -19.98 0.30 19.05
C VAL A 266 -18.87 -0.35 19.87
N VAL A 267 -18.63 0.13 21.09
CA VAL A 267 -17.64 -0.46 22.01
C VAL A 267 -17.98 -1.91 22.34
N ALA A 268 -19.25 -2.19 22.64
CA ALA A 268 -19.71 -3.55 22.91
C ALA A 268 -19.51 -4.50 21.72
N GLN A 269 -19.82 -4.02 20.51
CA GLN A 269 -19.61 -4.80 19.27
C GLN A 269 -18.12 -5.06 19.02
N CYS A 270 -17.25 -4.07 19.20
CA CYS A 270 -15.81 -4.24 19.06
C CYS A 270 -15.25 -5.30 20.01
N ARG A 271 -15.72 -5.31 21.27
CA ARG A 271 -15.34 -6.33 22.26
C ARG A 271 -15.86 -7.71 21.90
N ALA A 272 -17.12 -7.81 21.46
CA ALA A 272 -17.72 -9.07 21.04
C ALA A 272 -16.93 -9.71 19.88
N TRP A 273 -16.46 -8.93 18.91
CA TRP A 273 -15.60 -9.41 17.84
C TRP A 273 -14.24 -9.89 18.37
N GLN A 274 -13.65 -9.15 19.30
CA GLN A 274 -12.38 -9.53 19.92
C GLN A 274 -12.48 -10.88 20.64
N GLU A 275 -13.57 -11.13 21.37
CA GLU A 275 -13.81 -12.39 22.07
C GLU A 275 -14.04 -13.57 21.11
N ARG A 276 -14.73 -13.32 19.99
CA ARG A 276 -15.04 -14.33 18.97
C ARG A 276 -13.91 -14.57 17.97
N ARG A 277 -12.83 -13.77 17.97
CA ARG A 277 -11.75 -13.82 17.00
C ARG A 277 -11.23 -15.23 16.74
N GLY A 278 -11.02 -16.01 17.80
CA GLY A 278 -10.48 -17.38 17.70
C GLY A 278 -11.46 -18.45 17.20
N ALA A 279 -12.74 -18.12 17.02
CA ALA A 279 -13.77 -19.04 16.54
C ALA A 279 -14.12 -18.83 15.05
N LEU A 280 -13.48 -17.85 14.40
CA LEU A 280 -13.70 -17.55 12.98
C LEU A 280 -12.81 -18.42 12.10
N ASP A 281 -13.28 -18.81 10.95
CA ASP A 281 -12.46 -19.47 9.92
C ASP A 281 -11.68 -18.48 9.01
N PHE A 282 -11.48 -17.25 9.47
CA PHE A 282 -10.65 -16.24 8.81
C PHE A 282 -10.04 -15.30 9.83
N GLU A 283 -8.87 -14.75 9.52
CA GLU A 283 -8.18 -13.84 10.43
C GLU A 283 -8.77 -12.43 10.38
N ILE A 284 -8.90 -11.81 11.56
CA ILE A 284 -9.25 -10.40 11.74
C ILE A 284 -8.25 -9.74 12.71
N ASP A 285 -7.86 -8.52 12.40
CA ASP A 285 -6.93 -7.74 13.21
C ASP A 285 -7.60 -6.60 13.98
N GLY A 286 -8.93 -6.48 13.84
CA GLY A 286 -9.73 -5.44 14.47
C GLY A 286 -11.17 -5.37 13.96
N VAL A 287 -11.79 -4.23 14.18
CA VAL A 287 -13.12 -3.85 13.68
C VAL A 287 -13.01 -2.50 12.98
N VAL A 288 -13.58 -2.37 11.80
CA VAL A 288 -13.71 -1.08 11.13
C VAL A 288 -15.04 -0.45 11.54
N VAL A 289 -14.97 0.74 12.08
CA VAL A 289 -16.15 1.55 12.45
C VAL A 289 -16.26 2.70 11.47
N LYS A 290 -17.40 2.82 10.79
CA LYS A 290 -17.68 3.86 9.80
C LYS A 290 -18.92 4.65 10.20
N VAL A 291 -18.94 5.93 9.93
CA VAL A 291 -20.18 6.73 9.95
C VAL A 291 -21.06 6.24 8.81
N ASP A 292 -22.33 5.97 9.08
CA ASP A 292 -23.24 5.37 8.11
C ASP A 292 -23.72 6.38 7.03
N ASP A 293 -24.00 7.61 7.41
CA ASP A 293 -24.47 8.66 6.52
C ASP A 293 -23.38 9.13 5.54
N LEU A 294 -23.59 8.95 4.23
CA LEU A 294 -22.62 9.28 3.19
C LEU A 294 -22.46 10.79 2.98
N GLU A 295 -23.47 11.62 3.33
CA GLU A 295 -23.32 13.07 3.30
C GLU A 295 -22.39 13.54 4.41
N LEU A 296 -22.56 13.01 5.63
CA LEU A 296 -21.65 13.27 6.72
C LEU A 296 -20.21 12.78 6.42
N GLN A 297 -20.05 11.64 5.75
CA GLN A 297 -18.73 11.16 5.31
C GLN A 297 -18.07 12.17 4.36
N ARG A 298 -18.81 12.71 3.38
CA ARG A 298 -18.30 13.71 2.44
C ARG A 298 -17.88 14.99 3.14
N ARG A 299 -18.66 15.46 4.10
CA ARG A 299 -18.35 16.67 4.90
C ARG A 299 -17.17 16.47 5.81
N LEU A 300 -17.07 15.33 6.48
CA LEU A 300 -15.93 14.98 7.33
C LEU A 300 -14.63 14.89 6.51
N GLY A 301 -14.71 14.38 5.28
CA GLY A 301 -13.58 14.33 4.36
C GLY A 301 -12.41 13.47 4.85
N VAL A 302 -11.24 13.75 4.30
CA VAL A 302 -10.01 12.97 4.49
C VAL A 302 -8.88 13.87 4.98
N VAL A 303 -7.96 13.34 5.79
CA VAL A 303 -6.71 13.99 6.21
C VAL A 303 -5.52 13.12 5.79
N GLY A 304 -4.72 13.61 4.87
CA GLY A 304 -3.68 12.80 4.27
C GLY A 304 -4.29 11.62 3.52
N ARG A 305 -4.11 10.41 4.05
CA ARG A 305 -4.71 9.17 3.51
C ARG A 305 -5.79 8.57 4.40
N ASP A 306 -6.10 9.19 5.54
CA ASP A 306 -7.04 8.65 6.50
C ASP A 306 -8.38 9.40 6.45
N PRO A 307 -9.52 8.71 6.28
CA PRO A 307 -10.83 9.31 6.36
C PRO A 307 -11.14 9.69 7.82
N ARG A 308 -11.73 10.88 8.05
CA ARG A 308 -12.19 11.25 9.39
C ARG A 308 -13.40 10.44 9.84
N TRP A 309 -14.19 9.92 8.89
CA TRP A 309 -15.45 9.21 9.09
C TRP A 309 -15.31 7.71 9.32
N ALA A 310 -14.08 7.16 9.25
CA ALA A 310 -13.82 5.75 9.53
C ALA A 310 -12.58 5.59 10.40
N VAL A 311 -12.59 4.56 11.23
CA VAL A 311 -11.49 4.22 12.14
C VAL A 311 -11.39 2.70 12.30
N ALA A 312 -10.18 2.19 12.49
CA ALA A 312 -9.94 0.80 12.82
C ALA A 312 -9.74 0.64 14.34
N TRP A 313 -10.67 -0.05 15.00
CA TRP A 313 -10.48 -0.56 16.36
C TRP A 313 -9.56 -1.77 16.29
N LYS A 314 -8.31 -1.61 16.70
CA LYS A 314 -7.33 -2.69 16.67
C LYS A 314 -7.42 -3.55 17.92
N PHE A 315 -7.43 -4.87 17.72
CA PHE A 315 -7.36 -5.81 18.83
C PHE A 315 -5.98 -5.73 19.50
N PRO A 316 -5.91 -6.08 20.80
CA PRO A 316 -4.63 -6.28 21.46
C PRO A 316 -3.80 -7.28 20.67
N PRO A 317 -2.51 -7.02 20.48
CA PRO A 317 -1.63 -7.94 19.79
C PRO A 317 -1.51 -9.24 20.60
N THR A 318 -1.41 -10.35 19.91
CA THR A 318 -1.10 -11.63 20.53
C THR A 318 0.32 -11.60 21.06
N THR A 319 0.52 -11.99 22.30
CA THR A 319 1.85 -12.12 22.93
C THR A 319 2.17 -13.58 23.22
N ALA A 320 3.47 -13.89 23.21
CA ALA A 320 3.98 -15.18 23.69
C ALA A 320 5.25 -14.96 24.51
N VAL A 321 5.56 -15.89 25.39
CA VAL A 321 6.82 -15.91 26.14
C VAL A 321 7.77 -16.89 25.47
N THR A 322 9.02 -16.46 25.27
CA THR A 322 10.06 -17.30 24.67
C THR A 322 11.44 -16.91 25.18
N ARG A 323 12.40 -17.82 25.03
CA ARG A 323 13.79 -17.60 25.43
C ARG A 323 14.51 -16.68 24.44
N LEU A 324 15.15 -15.63 24.93
CA LEU A 324 16.10 -14.78 24.18
C LEU A 324 17.48 -15.46 24.23
N HIS A 325 17.96 -15.97 23.10
CA HIS A 325 19.28 -16.58 23.02
C HIS A 325 20.39 -15.53 23.06
N SER A 326 20.27 -14.51 22.21
CA SER A 326 21.27 -13.43 22.09
C SER A 326 20.66 -12.13 21.58
N VAL A 327 21.27 -11.01 21.95
CA VAL A 327 21.05 -9.73 21.30
C VAL A 327 22.13 -9.56 20.22
N GLU A 328 21.66 -9.40 18.99
CA GLU A 328 22.51 -9.20 17.82
C GLU A 328 22.33 -7.78 17.26
N TRP A 329 23.25 -7.33 16.42
CA TRP A 329 23.26 -5.96 15.94
C TRP A 329 23.41 -5.88 14.42
N ASN A 330 22.43 -5.27 13.77
CA ASN A 330 22.46 -4.96 12.34
C ASN A 330 23.00 -3.55 12.09
N VAL A 331 23.62 -3.36 10.94
CA VAL A 331 24.14 -2.04 10.51
C VAL A 331 23.19 -1.47 9.46
N GLY A 332 22.59 -0.32 9.74
CA GLY A 332 21.73 0.40 8.81
C GLY A 332 22.52 1.15 7.72
N LYS A 333 21.78 1.70 6.75
CA LYS A 333 22.37 2.42 5.60
C LYS A 333 23.23 3.64 5.98
N PHE A 334 22.94 4.26 7.14
CA PHE A 334 23.72 5.39 7.67
C PHE A 334 24.77 4.96 8.70
N GLY A 335 24.93 3.65 8.90
CA GLY A 335 25.84 3.07 9.85
C GLY A 335 25.27 2.84 11.24
N ASP A 336 24.04 3.25 11.51
CA ASP A 336 23.36 3.05 12.79
C ASP A 336 23.31 1.57 13.15
N LEU A 337 23.63 1.22 14.40
CA LEU A 337 23.54 -0.12 14.93
C LEU A 337 22.13 -0.33 15.53
N HIS A 338 21.41 -1.29 14.99
CA HIS A 338 20.07 -1.65 15.43
C HIS A 338 20.08 -3.01 16.12
N PRO A 339 19.69 -3.09 17.43
CA PRO A 339 19.61 -4.35 18.14
C PRO A 339 18.39 -5.16 17.68
N PHE A 340 18.58 -6.48 17.60
CA PHE A 340 17.50 -7.43 17.41
C PHE A 340 17.73 -8.68 18.24
N ALA A 341 16.63 -9.35 18.58
CA ALA A 341 16.61 -10.55 19.41
C ALA A 341 16.67 -11.80 18.53
N SER A 342 17.59 -12.71 18.81
CA SER A 342 17.58 -14.09 18.36
C SER A 342 16.84 -14.94 19.42
N LEU A 343 15.74 -15.58 19.03
CA LEU A 343 14.77 -16.19 19.93
C LEU A 343 14.68 -17.70 19.73
N GLU A 344 14.41 -18.42 20.81
CA GLU A 344 13.82 -19.76 20.66
C GLU A 344 12.53 -19.64 19.84
N PRO A 345 12.34 -20.47 18.78
CA PRO A 345 11.18 -20.36 17.92
C PRO A 345 9.87 -20.45 18.69
N VAL A 346 9.03 -19.42 18.58
CA VAL A 346 7.73 -19.33 19.27
C VAL A 346 6.61 -18.99 18.30
N HIS A 347 5.46 -19.59 18.48
CA HIS A 347 4.29 -19.29 17.68
C HIS A 347 3.52 -18.09 18.26
N VAL A 348 3.40 -17.01 17.50
CA VAL A 348 2.68 -15.79 17.92
C VAL A 348 2.03 -15.11 16.71
N GLY A 349 0.73 -14.80 16.82
CA GLY A 349 -0.02 -14.16 15.75
C GLY A 349 0.01 -14.94 14.43
N GLY A 350 -0.20 -16.27 14.48
CA GLY A 350 -0.26 -17.15 13.29
C GLY A 350 1.07 -17.47 12.62
N VAL A 351 2.22 -17.02 13.16
CA VAL A 351 3.54 -17.28 12.58
C VAL A 351 4.54 -17.75 13.63
N THR A 352 5.57 -18.50 13.19
CA THR A 352 6.71 -18.85 14.04
C THR A 352 7.75 -17.73 13.99
N VAL A 353 7.95 -17.06 15.11
CA VAL A 353 8.91 -15.98 15.31
C VAL A 353 10.21 -16.55 15.84
N LYS A 354 11.33 -16.22 15.15
CA LYS A 354 12.71 -16.55 15.54
C LYS A 354 13.56 -15.31 15.80
N LEU A 355 13.16 -14.19 15.17
CA LEU A 355 13.84 -12.89 15.28
C LEU A 355 12.81 -11.82 15.62
N ALA A 356 13.15 -10.89 16.51
CA ALA A 356 12.29 -9.76 16.87
C ALA A 356 13.12 -8.48 17.04
N THR A 357 12.52 -7.33 16.70
CA THR A 357 13.21 -6.05 16.91
C THR A 357 13.29 -5.69 18.40
N LEU A 358 14.37 -5.01 18.77
CA LEU A 358 14.58 -4.39 20.08
C LEU A 358 14.59 -2.85 19.95
N HIS A 359 14.10 -2.32 18.81
CA HIS A 359 14.03 -0.92 18.45
C HIS A 359 15.38 -0.22 18.36
N ASN A 360 15.93 0.19 19.50
CA ASN A 360 17.22 0.86 19.60
C ASN A 360 17.90 0.57 20.97
N GLU A 361 19.15 1.02 21.13
CA GLU A 361 19.94 0.74 22.32
C GLU A 361 19.36 1.37 23.60
N GLU A 362 18.70 2.55 23.49
CA GLU A 362 18.08 3.21 24.64
C GLU A 362 16.84 2.47 25.12
N ASP A 363 16.01 1.97 24.18
CA ASP A 363 14.83 1.16 24.51
C ASP A 363 15.22 -0.20 25.10
N LEU A 364 16.28 -0.81 24.53
CA LEU A 364 16.87 -2.04 25.04
C LEU A 364 17.34 -1.87 26.50
N ALA A 365 18.09 -0.82 26.77
CA ALA A 365 18.59 -0.50 28.11
C ALA A 365 17.44 -0.14 29.08
N ARG A 366 16.51 0.70 28.65
CA ARG A 366 15.34 1.09 29.44
C ARG A 366 14.46 -0.10 29.88
N LYS A 367 14.31 -1.07 28.99
CA LYS A 367 13.55 -2.30 29.25
C LYS A 367 14.33 -3.34 30.02
N ASP A 368 15.65 -3.14 30.18
CA ASP A 368 16.59 -4.07 30.83
C ASP A 368 16.47 -5.50 30.29
N ILE A 369 16.39 -5.62 28.94
CA ILE A 369 16.35 -6.92 28.24
C ILE A 369 17.78 -7.44 28.10
N ARG A 370 18.02 -8.70 28.48
CA ARG A 370 19.35 -9.31 28.46
C ARG A 370 19.36 -10.67 27.79
N SER A 371 20.44 -11.01 27.15
CA SER A 371 20.62 -12.36 26.58
C SER A 371 20.44 -13.42 27.65
N GLY A 372 19.67 -14.44 27.34
CA GLY A 372 19.28 -15.49 28.29
C GLY A 372 18.00 -15.21 29.08
N ASP A 373 17.35 -14.08 28.92
CA ASP A 373 16.03 -13.86 29.54
C ASP A 373 14.92 -14.64 28.82
N ASP A 374 13.89 -15.02 29.57
CA ASP A 374 12.59 -15.27 28.97
C ASP A 374 11.92 -13.91 28.71
N VAL A 375 11.49 -13.69 27.48
CA VAL A 375 10.96 -12.41 27.02
C VAL A 375 9.53 -12.53 26.49
N ILE A 376 8.76 -11.48 26.69
CA ILE A 376 7.44 -11.35 26.10
C ILE A 376 7.61 -10.77 24.69
N VAL A 377 7.17 -11.53 23.70
CA VAL A 377 7.20 -11.13 22.29
C VAL A 377 5.79 -10.87 21.80
N LEU A 378 5.60 -9.82 21.05
CA LEU A 378 4.37 -9.55 20.33
C LEU A 378 4.66 -9.35 18.83
N ARG A 379 3.64 -9.56 18.03
CA ARG A 379 3.65 -9.20 16.61
C ARG A 379 2.82 -7.91 16.45
N ALA A 380 3.51 -6.77 16.32
CA ALA A 380 2.87 -5.47 16.19
C ALA A 380 2.32 -5.26 14.78
N GLY A 381 1.02 -4.94 14.67
CA GLY A 381 0.38 -4.60 13.38
C GLY A 381 0.55 -5.67 12.31
N ASP A 382 0.60 -6.93 12.72
CA ASP A 382 0.73 -8.14 11.91
C ASP A 382 1.99 -8.25 11.02
N VAL A 383 3.00 -7.38 11.20
CA VAL A 383 4.15 -7.38 10.30
C VAL A 383 5.48 -7.65 11.01
N ILE A 384 5.84 -6.88 12.04
CA ILE A 384 7.18 -6.93 12.64
C ILE A 384 7.11 -7.44 14.09
N PRO A 385 7.68 -8.63 14.40
CA PRO A 385 7.80 -9.09 15.77
C PRO A 385 8.68 -8.16 16.60
N GLN A 386 8.28 -7.87 17.83
CA GLN A 386 9.08 -7.05 18.76
C GLN A 386 9.09 -7.65 20.16
N VAL A 387 10.18 -7.44 20.87
CA VAL A 387 10.27 -7.77 22.31
C VAL A 387 9.68 -6.61 23.10
N VAL A 388 8.69 -6.94 23.94
CA VAL A 388 7.99 -5.96 24.81
C VAL A 388 8.79 -5.68 26.06
N SER A 389 9.13 -6.76 26.80
CA SER A 389 9.84 -6.71 28.08
C SER A 389 10.40 -8.10 28.42
N PRO A 390 11.31 -8.22 29.37
CA PRO A 390 11.57 -9.49 30.03
C PRO A 390 10.28 -10.00 30.71
N ALA A 391 10.13 -11.31 30.79
CA ALA A 391 9.08 -11.92 31.60
C ALA A 391 9.35 -11.64 33.11
N PRO A 392 8.32 -11.46 33.96
CA PRO A 392 8.52 -11.13 35.37
C PRO A 392 9.49 -12.05 36.10
N HIS A 393 9.37 -13.36 35.88
CA HIS A 393 10.24 -14.36 36.53
C HIS A 393 11.70 -14.29 36.01
N ALA A 394 11.97 -13.75 34.84
CA ALA A 394 13.32 -13.61 34.33
C ALA A 394 14.08 -12.48 35.04
N VAL A 395 13.36 -11.41 35.41
CA VAL A 395 13.96 -10.28 36.14
C VAL A 395 14.42 -10.64 37.54
N GLU A 396 13.80 -11.63 38.17
CA GLU A 396 14.08 -12.10 39.52
C GLU A 396 15.22 -13.15 39.61
N GLN A 397 15.77 -13.59 38.47
CA GLN A 397 16.86 -14.56 38.42
C GLN A 397 18.18 -13.96 38.95
N PRO A 398 18.87 -14.62 39.91
CA PRO A 398 20.12 -14.07 40.48
C PRO A 398 21.30 -14.06 39.51
N ASP A 399 21.28 -14.95 38.51
CA ASP A 399 22.38 -15.18 37.57
C ASP A 399 22.07 -14.61 36.14
N ARG A 400 21.31 -13.50 36.05
CA ARG A 400 21.06 -12.84 34.76
C ARG A 400 22.37 -12.37 34.12
N SER A 401 22.42 -12.46 32.79
CA SER A 401 23.50 -11.88 31.99
C SER A 401 23.71 -10.39 32.31
N PRO A 402 24.89 -9.84 32.10
CA PRO A 402 25.11 -8.40 32.24
C PRO A 402 24.21 -7.61 31.27
N PRO A 403 23.95 -6.32 31.55
CA PRO A 403 23.22 -5.45 30.63
C PRO A 403 23.85 -5.43 29.24
N GLU A 404 23.02 -5.48 28.22
CA GLU A 404 23.45 -5.42 26.83
C GLU A 404 23.95 -4.02 26.46
N THR A 405 25.04 -3.97 25.73
CA THR A 405 25.64 -2.74 25.22
C THR A 405 25.98 -2.87 23.73
N PRO A 406 25.97 -1.78 22.97
CA PRO A 406 26.42 -1.82 21.59
C PRO A 406 27.85 -2.35 21.49
N PRO A 407 28.19 -3.12 20.45
CA PRO A 407 29.54 -3.64 20.26
C PRO A 407 30.55 -2.51 20.04
N ALA A 408 31.75 -2.65 20.65
CA ALA A 408 32.83 -1.69 20.50
C ALA A 408 33.41 -1.62 19.07
N ALA A 409 33.14 -2.64 18.26
CA ALA A 409 33.51 -2.70 16.85
C ALA A 409 32.32 -3.16 16.00
N CYS A 410 32.27 -2.63 14.78
CA CYS A 410 31.20 -3.00 13.82
C CYS A 410 31.19 -4.52 13.61
N PRO A 411 30.04 -5.19 13.76
CA PRO A 411 29.94 -6.65 13.63
C PRO A 411 30.24 -7.15 12.22
N VAL A 412 30.22 -6.26 11.22
CA VAL A 412 30.45 -6.63 9.81
C VAL A 412 31.86 -6.32 9.33
N CYS A 413 32.38 -5.10 9.60
CA CYS A 413 33.70 -4.67 9.06
C CYS A 413 34.78 -4.51 10.11
N GLY A 414 34.50 -4.74 11.39
CA GLY A 414 35.46 -4.65 12.49
C GLY A 414 35.94 -3.24 12.84
N THR A 415 35.47 -2.21 12.16
CA THR A 415 35.83 -0.82 12.45
C THR A 415 35.31 -0.41 13.83
N PRO A 416 36.09 0.26 14.69
CA PRO A 416 35.59 0.78 15.96
C PRO A 416 34.35 1.61 15.80
N THR A 417 33.33 1.34 16.60
CA THR A 417 32.07 2.06 16.60
C THR A 417 32.19 3.38 17.34
N VAL A 418 31.35 4.35 16.97
CA VAL A 418 31.33 5.67 17.59
C VAL A 418 29.93 6.01 18.08
N LYS A 419 29.86 6.63 19.25
CA LYS A 419 28.60 7.19 19.79
C LYS A 419 28.79 8.70 19.87
N GLU A 420 28.05 9.44 19.08
CA GLU A 420 28.01 10.90 19.17
C GLU A 420 27.13 11.32 20.35
N GLU A 421 27.56 12.38 21.04
CA GLU A 421 26.77 12.95 22.13
C GLU A 421 25.39 13.41 21.64
N ALA A 422 24.33 13.09 22.38
CA ALA A 422 22.94 13.36 22.06
C ALA A 422 22.37 12.59 20.83
N LYS A 423 23.08 11.61 20.28
CA LYS A 423 22.53 10.70 19.25
C LYS A 423 22.00 9.42 19.87
N VAL A 424 20.89 8.92 19.32
CA VAL A 424 20.21 7.71 19.79
C VAL A 424 20.99 6.45 19.47
N PHE A 425 21.74 6.43 18.36
CA PHE A 425 22.40 5.23 17.84
C PHE A 425 23.91 5.32 17.94
N THR A 426 24.54 4.22 18.37
CA THR A 426 25.95 3.94 18.10
C THR A 426 26.11 3.61 16.62
N LYS A 427 27.18 4.11 15.97
CA LYS A 427 27.37 4.01 14.52
C LYS A 427 28.68 3.33 14.14
N CYS A 428 28.63 2.60 13.03
CA CYS A 428 29.83 2.26 12.27
C CYS A 428 30.22 3.48 11.41
N PRO A 429 31.38 4.13 11.64
CA PRO A 429 31.79 5.29 10.87
C PRO A 429 32.30 4.94 9.46
N ASN A 430 32.62 3.67 9.21
CA ASN A 430 33.17 3.23 7.93
C ASN A 430 32.09 3.28 6.84
N ARG A 431 32.25 4.22 5.90
CA ARG A 431 31.33 4.35 4.75
C ARG A 431 31.45 3.19 3.74
N ASP A 432 32.62 2.54 3.69
CA ASP A 432 32.88 1.37 2.86
C ASP A 432 32.48 0.04 3.53
N CYS A 433 31.80 0.10 4.68
CA CYS A 433 31.26 -1.09 5.30
C CYS A 433 30.36 -1.86 4.32
N PRO A 434 30.60 -3.16 4.08
CA PRO A 434 29.83 -3.95 3.11
C PRO A 434 28.32 -3.92 3.37
N GLU A 435 27.92 -3.90 4.64
CA GLU A 435 26.50 -3.85 5.01
C GLU A 435 25.88 -2.49 4.71
N ARG A 436 26.56 -1.37 5.03
CA ARG A 436 26.07 -0.04 4.68
C ARG A 436 25.89 0.11 3.18
N ARG A 437 26.85 -0.39 2.41
CA ARG A 437 26.79 -0.38 0.94
C ARG A 437 25.60 -1.17 0.44
N TRP A 438 25.40 -2.39 0.95
CA TRP A 438 24.25 -3.22 0.57
C TRP A 438 22.91 -2.55 0.88
N GLN A 439 22.80 -1.95 2.06
CA GLN A 439 21.59 -1.22 2.47
C GLN A 439 21.31 0.01 1.58
N LEU A 440 22.34 0.74 1.17
CA LEU A 440 22.21 1.87 0.24
C LEU A 440 21.83 1.41 -1.17
N LEU A 441 22.45 0.35 -1.67
CA LEU A 441 22.13 -0.24 -2.97
C LEU A 441 20.69 -0.76 -3.03
N LYS A 442 20.24 -1.47 -1.99
CA LYS A 442 18.86 -1.92 -1.83
C LYS A 442 17.88 -0.74 -1.76
N HIS A 443 18.23 0.31 -1.00
CA HIS A 443 17.42 1.52 -0.90
C HIS A 443 17.27 2.20 -2.26
N TYR A 444 18.35 2.31 -3.03
CA TYR A 444 18.35 2.90 -4.36
C TYR A 444 17.37 2.19 -5.30
N VAL A 445 17.47 0.87 -5.37
CA VAL A 445 16.60 0.02 -6.20
C VAL A 445 15.12 0.23 -5.86
N GLY A 446 14.79 0.21 -4.56
CA GLY A 446 13.42 0.43 -4.11
C GLY A 446 12.90 1.84 -4.37
N ALA A 447 13.76 2.87 -4.20
CA ALA A 447 13.39 4.26 -4.43
C ALA A 447 13.22 4.59 -5.92
N MET A 448 14.00 3.93 -6.80
CA MET A 448 13.92 4.06 -8.25
C MET A 448 12.92 3.09 -8.90
N ASP A 449 12.23 2.27 -8.08
CA ASP A 449 11.20 1.31 -8.51
C ASP A 449 11.71 0.33 -9.60
N VAL A 450 12.93 -0.21 -9.36
CA VAL A 450 13.55 -1.19 -10.25
C VAL A 450 13.03 -2.58 -9.91
N ASP A 451 12.17 -3.12 -10.76
CA ASP A 451 11.63 -4.46 -10.62
C ASP A 451 12.70 -5.55 -10.89
N GLY A 452 12.59 -6.68 -10.19
CA GLY A 452 13.48 -7.82 -10.37
C GLY A 452 14.78 -7.77 -9.54
N LEU A 453 15.04 -6.67 -8.81
CA LEU A 453 16.16 -6.55 -7.86
C LEU A 453 15.69 -6.63 -6.41
N GLY A 454 15.31 -7.82 -5.96
CA GLY A 454 15.08 -8.09 -4.55
C GLY A 454 16.37 -8.09 -3.72
N GLU A 455 16.23 -8.15 -2.39
CA GLU A 455 17.37 -8.13 -1.45
C GLU A 455 18.46 -9.17 -1.78
N LYS A 456 18.05 -10.37 -2.19
CA LYS A 456 18.95 -11.46 -2.55
C LYS A 456 19.76 -11.13 -3.81
N GLN A 457 19.11 -10.60 -4.85
CA GLN A 457 19.76 -10.25 -6.11
C GLN A 457 20.74 -9.08 -5.90
N VAL A 458 20.35 -8.04 -5.15
CA VAL A 458 21.26 -6.95 -4.79
C VAL A 458 22.49 -7.48 -4.07
N LYS A 459 22.33 -8.41 -3.13
CA LYS A 459 23.43 -9.03 -2.41
C LYS A 459 24.33 -9.85 -3.35
N THR A 460 23.75 -10.65 -4.24
CA THR A 460 24.49 -11.43 -5.23
C THR A 460 25.33 -10.56 -6.16
N LEU A 461 24.76 -9.45 -6.66
CA LEU A 461 25.48 -8.49 -7.51
C LEU A 461 26.64 -7.81 -6.77
N GLN A 462 26.43 -7.45 -5.50
CA GLN A 462 27.49 -6.87 -4.67
C GLN A 462 28.62 -7.88 -4.40
N ASP A 463 28.28 -9.10 -4.00
CA ASP A 463 29.25 -10.16 -3.67
C ASP A 463 30.05 -10.61 -4.92
N ALA A 464 29.42 -10.58 -6.10
CA ALA A 464 30.10 -10.78 -7.39
C ALA A 464 30.98 -9.58 -7.81
N GLY A 465 30.94 -8.47 -7.06
CA GLY A 465 31.70 -7.26 -7.38
C GLY A 465 31.20 -6.48 -8.59
N LEU A 466 30.04 -6.83 -9.12
CA LEU A 466 29.41 -6.20 -10.29
C LEU A 466 28.81 -4.83 -9.95
N VAL A 467 28.37 -4.63 -8.70
CA VAL A 467 27.75 -3.38 -8.24
C VAL A 467 28.38 -2.94 -6.91
N ARG A 468 28.98 -1.76 -6.90
CA ARG A 468 29.56 -1.09 -5.72
C ARG A 468 28.84 0.21 -5.39
N THR A 469 28.40 0.92 -6.41
CA THR A 469 27.63 2.16 -6.32
C THR A 469 26.31 2.02 -7.08
N ALA A 470 25.36 2.92 -6.85
CA ALA A 470 24.09 2.92 -7.57
C ALA A 470 24.26 3.12 -9.10
N ALA A 471 25.29 3.85 -9.52
CA ALA A 471 25.59 4.06 -10.93
C ALA A 471 25.99 2.77 -11.67
N ASP A 472 26.54 1.78 -10.96
CA ASP A 472 26.94 0.52 -11.56
C ASP A 472 25.76 -0.30 -12.07
N TYR A 473 24.55 -0.13 -11.53
CA TYR A 473 23.36 -0.76 -12.07
C TYR A 473 23.13 -0.43 -13.55
N TYR A 474 23.41 0.82 -13.94
CA TYR A 474 23.22 1.29 -15.33
C TYR A 474 24.34 0.82 -16.29
N ARG A 475 25.40 0.19 -15.76
CA ARG A 475 26.54 -0.38 -16.50
C ARG A 475 26.47 -1.89 -16.66
N LEU A 476 25.49 -2.54 -16.01
CA LEU A 476 25.28 -3.98 -16.10
C LEU A 476 24.97 -4.41 -17.53
N THR A 477 25.58 -5.51 -17.93
CA THR A 477 25.35 -6.14 -19.25
C THR A 477 24.64 -7.47 -19.10
N LYS A 478 23.91 -7.89 -20.14
CA LYS A 478 23.24 -9.19 -20.18
C LYS A 478 24.24 -10.35 -19.94
N ALA A 479 25.43 -10.27 -20.51
CA ALA A 479 26.45 -11.30 -20.35
C ALA A 479 26.84 -11.48 -18.88
N GLN A 480 27.09 -10.39 -18.15
CA GLN A 480 27.40 -10.44 -16.71
C GLN A 480 26.26 -11.03 -15.88
N LEU A 481 25.03 -10.70 -16.21
CA LEU A 481 23.87 -11.24 -15.48
C LEU A 481 23.67 -12.74 -15.71
N LEU A 482 23.95 -13.24 -16.91
CA LEU A 482 23.84 -14.66 -17.24
C LEU A 482 24.95 -15.52 -16.59
N GLU A 483 26.02 -14.93 -16.09
CA GLU A 483 27.05 -15.62 -15.29
C GLU A 483 26.59 -15.89 -13.85
N LEU A 484 25.50 -15.27 -13.40
CA LEU A 484 24.96 -15.45 -12.04
C LEU A 484 24.06 -16.66 -11.95
N ASP A 485 24.21 -17.43 -10.88
CA ASP A 485 23.37 -18.61 -10.63
C ASP A 485 21.88 -18.25 -10.54
N GLY A 486 21.04 -18.95 -11.30
CA GLY A 486 19.59 -18.79 -11.31
C GLY A 486 19.07 -17.59 -12.11
N VAL A 487 19.90 -16.92 -12.90
CA VAL A 487 19.50 -15.85 -13.82
C VAL A 487 19.39 -16.40 -15.24
N GLY A 488 18.19 -16.50 -15.79
CA GLY A 488 17.92 -16.89 -17.16
C GLY A 488 17.82 -15.67 -18.10
N GLU A 489 17.80 -15.94 -19.41
CA GLU A 489 17.74 -14.93 -20.49
C GLU A 489 16.63 -13.90 -20.27
N LEU A 490 15.39 -14.38 -20.08
CA LEU A 490 14.22 -13.51 -19.90
C LEU A 490 14.32 -12.67 -18.63
N SER A 491 14.85 -13.26 -17.55
CA SER A 491 15.05 -12.55 -16.28
C SER A 491 16.07 -11.43 -16.43
N ALA A 492 17.19 -11.69 -17.11
CA ALA A 492 18.22 -10.70 -17.39
C ALA A 492 17.69 -9.54 -18.26
N GLU A 493 16.91 -9.86 -19.31
CA GLU A 493 16.30 -8.84 -20.18
C GLU A 493 15.28 -7.97 -19.45
N ASN A 494 14.42 -8.58 -18.65
CA ASN A 494 13.43 -7.83 -17.85
C ASN A 494 14.11 -6.91 -16.83
N LEU A 495 15.17 -7.40 -16.18
CA LEU A 495 15.93 -6.59 -15.23
C LEU A 495 16.59 -5.39 -15.91
N LEU A 496 17.28 -5.60 -17.04
CA LEU A 496 17.93 -4.51 -17.77
C LEU A 496 16.92 -3.49 -18.30
N ARG A 497 15.73 -3.94 -18.69
CA ARG A 497 14.63 -3.04 -19.08
C ARG A 497 14.16 -2.21 -17.90
N SER A 498 13.92 -2.82 -16.74
CA SER A 498 13.50 -2.10 -15.55
C SER A 498 14.54 -1.08 -15.07
N ILE A 499 15.83 -1.42 -15.16
CA ILE A 499 16.92 -0.46 -14.91
C ILE A 499 16.88 0.69 -15.94
N ALA A 500 16.64 0.40 -17.22
CA ALA A 500 16.54 1.45 -18.23
C ALA A 500 15.33 2.36 -17.98
N ASP A 501 14.17 1.81 -17.64
CA ASP A 501 12.94 2.55 -17.32
C ASP A 501 13.13 3.45 -16.09
N SER A 502 13.97 3.07 -15.14
CA SER A 502 14.25 3.86 -13.93
C SER A 502 14.96 5.20 -14.22
N ARG A 503 15.57 5.36 -15.40
CA ARG A 503 16.23 6.61 -15.84
C ARG A 503 15.26 7.79 -15.93
N GLU A 504 13.99 7.49 -16.24
CA GLU A 504 12.94 8.49 -16.40
C GLU A 504 12.26 8.88 -15.07
N ARG A 505 12.77 8.37 -13.96
CA ARG A 505 12.22 8.72 -12.64
C ARG A 505 12.44 10.21 -12.33
N PRO A 506 11.41 10.89 -11.75
CA PRO A 506 11.50 12.30 -11.43
C PRO A 506 12.68 12.64 -10.50
N PHE A 507 13.25 13.82 -10.64
CA PHE A 507 14.38 14.30 -9.84
C PHE A 507 14.17 14.14 -8.32
N GLY A 508 12.94 14.35 -7.80
CA GLY A 508 12.62 14.13 -6.39
C GLY A 508 12.79 12.67 -5.93
N SER A 509 12.52 11.70 -6.82
CA SER A 509 12.75 10.28 -6.55
C SER A 509 14.24 9.96 -6.54
N VAL A 510 15.02 10.56 -7.43
CA VAL A 510 16.49 10.41 -7.45
C VAL A 510 17.11 10.97 -6.17
N LEU A 511 16.69 12.15 -5.69
CA LEU A 511 17.15 12.71 -4.42
C LEU A 511 16.88 11.77 -3.24
N PHE A 512 15.71 11.15 -3.21
CA PHE A 512 15.39 10.13 -2.21
C PHE A 512 16.27 8.88 -2.37
N ALA A 513 16.52 8.45 -3.60
CA ALA A 513 17.28 7.25 -3.93
C ALA A 513 18.77 7.36 -3.59
N VAL A 514 19.38 8.54 -3.74
CA VAL A 514 20.79 8.80 -3.36
C VAL A 514 21.04 8.48 -1.87
N GLY A 515 19.99 8.52 -1.03
CA GLY A 515 20.06 8.07 0.36
C GLY A 515 20.73 9.10 1.27
N ILE A 516 20.40 10.37 1.12
CA ILE A 516 20.83 11.45 2.03
C ILE A 516 20.02 11.36 3.32
N GLU A 517 20.69 11.36 4.48
CA GLU A 517 20.03 11.32 5.79
C GLU A 517 19.15 12.56 5.99
N GLY A 518 17.91 12.37 6.37
CA GLY A 518 16.91 13.45 6.45
C GLY A 518 16.11 13.68 5.17
N VAL A 519 16.49 13.06 4.04
CA VAL A 519 15.74 13.13 2.78
C VAL A 519 14.89 11.87 2.61
N GLY A 520 13.62 11.97 3.00
CA GLY A 520 12.58 10.98 2.68
C GLY A 520 11.94 11.28 1.32
N TYR A 521 11.00 10.45 0.88
CA TYR A 521 10.31 10.64 -0.41
C TYR A 521 9.66 12.03 -0.56
N VAL A 522 8.90 12.48 0.47
CA VAL A 522 8.25 13.80 0.47
C VAL A 522 9.28 14.94 0.48
N THR A 523 10.31 14.81 1.31
CA THR A 523 11.40 15.80 1.41
C THR A 523 12.15 15.92 0.08
N GLY A 524 12.48 14.80 -0.57
CA GLY A 524 13.13 14.78 -1.88
C GLY A 524 12.32 15.50 -2.95
N ARG A 525 10.99 15.27 -2.97
CA ARG A 525 10.07 15.97 -3.88
C ARG A 525 10.01 17.48 -3.61
N ASN A 526 9.93 17.88 -2.35
CA ASN A 526 9.91 19.30 -1.99
C ASN A 526 11.22 20.01 -2.34
N LEU A 527 12.37 19.37 -2.11
CA LEU A 527 13.69 19.88 -2.52
C LEU A 527 13.80 20.01 -4.03
N ALA A 528 13.35 18.99 -4.79
CA ALA A 528 13.34 19.04 -6.25
C ALA A 528 12.48 20.19 -6.78
N GLN A 529 11.31 20.43 -6.19
CA GLN A 529 10.43 21.54 -6.56
C GLN A 529 11.08 22.91 -6.27
N GLN A 530 11.75 23.07 -5.13
CA GLN A 530 12.35 24.34 -4.72
C GLN A 530 13.63 24.66 -5.50
N PHE A 531 14.54 23.71 -5.63
CA PHE A 531 15.86 23.93 -6.21
C PHE A 531 15.92 23.65 -7.72
N ARG A 532 14.97 22.90 -8.26
CA ARG A 532 14.79 22.58 -9.67
C ARG A 532 15.93 21.77 -10.32
N SER A 533 17.16 21.90 -9.87
CA SER A 533 18.30 21.11 -10.33
C SER A 533 19.21 20.70 -9.19
N ILE A 534 19.95 19.63 -9.42
CA ILE A 534 20.96 19.16 -8.45
C ILE A 534 22.05 20.21 -8.23
N ASP A 535 22.44 20.96 -9.26
CA ASP A 535 23.50 21.97 -9.13
C ASP A 535 23.05 23.15 -8.26
N ASN A 536 21.80 23.59 -8.37
CA ASN A 536 21.23 24.59 -7.49
C ASN A 536 21.17 24.09 -6.03
N LEU A 537 20.82 22.82 -5.82
CA LEU A 537 20.78 22.22 -4.49
C LEU A 537 22.21 22.05 -3.89
N LEU A 538 23.19 21.67 -4.70
CA LEU A 538 24.61 21.55 -4.28
C LEU A 538 25.25 22.90 -3.95
N ALA A 539 24.73 24.00 -4.52
CA ALA A 539 25.18 25.36 -4.23
C ALA A 539 24.40 26.04 -3.09
N ALA A 540 23.33 25.41 -2.59
CA ALA A 540 22.44 26.00 -1.60
C ALA A 540 23.06 26.05 -0.19
N THR A 541 22.79 27.14 0.54
CA THR A 541 23.17 27.24 1.96
C THR A 541 22.17 26.46 2.86
N PRO A 542 22.58 26.09 4.08
CA PRO A 542 21.67 25.45 5.04
C PRO A 542 20.38 26.26 5.28
N GLU A 543 20.46 27.60 5.27
CA GLU A 543 19.31 28.48 5.45
C GLU A 543 18.33 28.41 4.27
N GLN A 544 18.86 28.30 3.06
CA GLN A 544 18.04 28.12 1.84
C GLN A 544 17.36 26.74 1.84
N ILE A 545 18.07 25.69 2.28
CA ILE A 545 17.50 24.34 2.43
C ILE A 545 16.42 24.33 3.51
N ALA A 546 16.63 25.05 4.63
CA ALA A 546 15.63 25.20 5.69
C ALA A 546 14.34 25.92 5.24
N GLY A 547 14.40 26.69 4.15
CA GLY A 547 13.23 27.30 3.51
C GLY A 547 12.31 26.29 2.82
N THR A 548 12.74 25.03 2.63
CA THR A 548 11.92 23.97 2.04
C THR A 548 10.83 23.51 3.02
N PRO A 549 9.55 23.41 2.60
CA PRO A 549 8.49 22.95 3.46
C PRO A 549 8.81 21.60 4.11
N GLY A 550 8.69 21.53 5.44
CA GLY A 550 8.95 20.32 6.23
C GLY A 550 10.42 20.09 6.63
N ILE A 551 11.33 21.00 6.32
CA ILE A 551 12.74 20.92 6.70
C ILE A 551 13.05 21.97 7.78
N GLY A 552 13.43 21.50 8.96
CA GLY A 552 13.93 22.38 10.04
C GLY A 552 15.41 22.66 9.93
N PRO A 553 15.96 23.67 10.68
CA PRO A 553 17.37 24.08 10.60
C PRO A 553 18.38 22.94 10.84
N VAL A 554 18.06 22.01 11.75
CA VAL A 554 18.94 20.86 12.08
C VAL A 554 19.06 19.91 10.88
N VAL A 555 17.91 19.55 10.28
CA VAL A 555 17.86 18.66 9.11
C VAL A 555 18.49 19.34 7.88
N ALA A 556 18.26 20.63 7.71
CA ALA A 556 18.85 21.41 6.62
C ALA A 556 20.39 21.38 6.67
N ARG A 557 20.98 21.56 7.85
CA ARG A 557 22.44 21.47 8.04
C ARG A 557 22.95 20.07 7.75
N LEU A 558 22.26 19.03 8.26
CA LEU A 558 22.60 17.64 8.00
C LEU A 558 22.62 17.32 6.49
N ILE A 559 21.62 17.82 5.75
CA ILE A 559 21.55 17.65 4.29
C ILE A 559 22.69 18.39 3.61
N ALA A 560 22.95 19.66 3.98
CA ALA A 560 24.04 20.46 3.40
C ALA A 560 25.41 19.81 3.63
N ASP A 561 25.70 19.34 4.84
CA ASP A 561 26.95 18.68 5.18
C ASP A 561 27.17 17.40 4.34
N GLN A 562 26.11 16.62 4.12
CA GLN A 562 26.19 15.42 3.29
C GLN A 562 26.33 15.75 1.78
N LEU A 563 25.69 16.80 1.30
CA LEU A 563 25.86 17.27 -0.08
C LEU A 563 27.24 17.88 -0.34
N ALA A 564 27.90 18.39 0.72
CA ALA A 564 29.27 18.87 0.63
C ALA A 564 30.32 17.75 0.64
N ASP A 565 29.92 16.55 1.07
CA ASP A 565 30.81 15.39 1.19
C ASP A 565 31.29 14.88 -0.18
N GLU A 566 32.56 14.56 -0.29
CA GLU A 566 33.21 14.16 -1.54
C GLU A 566 32.64 12.87 -2.13
N GLN A 567 32.34 11.86 -1.29
CA GLN A 567 31.78 10.58 -1.77
C GLN A 567 30.35 10.76 -2.27
N THR A 568 29.55 11.59 -1.61
CA THR A 568 28.17 11.91 -2.04
C THR A 568 28.19 12.65 -3.36
N ARG A 569 29.09 13.64 -3.53
CA ARG A 569 29.27 14.36 -4.79
C ARG A 569 29.72 13.45 -5.92
N ALA A 570 30.72 12.59 -5.66
CA ALA A 570 31.19 11.62 -6.64
C ALA A 570 30.08 10.67 -7.10
N LEU A 571 29.22 10.20 -6.18
CA LEU A 571 28.06 9.37 -6.54
C LEU A 571 27.06 10.14 -7.41
N ILE A 572 26.75 11.40 -7.06
CA ILE A 572 25.84 12.25 -7.85
C ILE A 572 26.41 12.47 -9.25
N ASP A 573 27.70 12.79 -9.36
CA ASP A 573 28.36 13.01 -10.65
C ASP A 573 28.41 11.73 -11.51
N ASP A 574 28.60 10.57 -10.88
CA ASP A 574 28.58 9.27 -11.54
C ASP A 574 27.17 8.87 -12.01
N LEU A 575 26.13 9.37 -11.36
CA LEU A 575 24.72 9.16 -11.75
C LEU A 575 24.23 10.12 -12.86
N ARG A 576 24.90 11.29 -13.06
CA ARG A 576 24.46 12.31 -14.05
C ARG A 576 24.15 11.78 -15.45
N PRO A 577 24.92 10.83 -16.02
CA PRO A 577 24.62 10.33 -17.37
C PRO A 577 23.38 9.43 -17.45
N TYR A 578 22.83 9.03 -16.30
CA TYR A 578 21.85 7.94 -16.26
C TYR A 578 20.48 8.35 -15.75
N VAL A 579 20.33 9.42 -14.97
CA VAL A 579 19.07 9.75 -14.28
C VAL A 579 18.72 11.22 -14.41
N GLN A 580 17.46 11.54 -14.17
CA GLN A 580 16.96 12.92 -14.20
C GLN A 580 17.41 13.68 -12.94
N LEU A 581 18.23 14.70 -13.11
CA LEU A 581 18.76 15.55 -12.03
C LEU A 581 18.21 16.99 -12.07
N GLU A 582 17.19 17.19 -12.90
CA GLU A 582 16.51 18.48 -13.08
C GLU A 582 14.99 18.25 -13.19
N VAL A 583 14.23 19.26 -12.85
CA VAL A 583 12.78 19.29 -13.09
C VAL A 583 12.54 19.99 -14.42
N GLU A 584 11.92 19.30 -15.35
CA GLU A 584 11.51 19.91 -16.62
C GLU A 584 10.48 21.02 -16.41
N GLY A 585 10.56 22.08 -17.20
CA GLY A 585 9.64 23.21 -17.20
C GLY A 585 10.21 24.49 -16.56
N ALA A 586 9.50 25.62 -16.72
CA ALA A 586 9.91 26.93 -16.22
C ALA A 586 10.04 26.97 -14.68
N PRO A 587 10.98 27.76 -14.13
CA PRO A 587 11.08 27.99 -12.67
C PRO A 587 9.78 28.54 -12.08
N PRO A 588 9.45 28.28 -10.81
CA PRO A 588 8.38 28.99 -10.12
C PRO A 588 8.71 30.49 -10.16
N GLY A 589 7.91 31.26 -10.88
CA GLY A 589 8.13 32.70 -11.09
C GLY A 589 8.42 33.15 -12.53
N GLU A 590 8.59 32.22 -13.49
CA GLU A 590 8.85 32.58 -14.91
C GLU A 590 7.86 31.94 -15.91
N GLY A 591 6.85 31.18 -15.43
CA GLY A 591 5.85 30.56 -16.31
C GLY A 591 4.59 31.39 -16.53
N ALA A 592 3.75 30.93 -17.46
CA ALA A 592 2.45 31.51 -17.82
C ALA A 592 1.53 31.81 -16.63
N LEU A 593 1.67 31.03 -15.55
CA LEU A 593 0.82 31.13 -14.36
C LEU A 593 1.55 31.71 -13.15
N ASN A 594 2.65 32.43 -13.39
CA ASN A 594 3.45 33.02 -12.32
C ASN A 594 2.61 33.91 -11.38
N GLY A 595 2.70 33.64 -10.09
CA GLY A 595 1.98 34.38 -9.04
C GLY A 595 0.51 34.02 -8.93
N LEU A 596 -0.06 33.22 -9.82
CA LEU A 596 -1.45 32.81 -9.80
C LEU A 596 -1.67 31.60 -8.88
N THR A 597 -2.74 31.65 -8.10
CA THR A 597 -3.20 30.55 -7.24
C THR A 597 -4.45 29.92 -7.83
N LEU A 598 -4.38 28.65 -8.15
CA LEU A 598 -5.48 27.90 -8.75
C LEU A 598 -6.02 26.85 -7.78
N VAL A 599 -7.30 26.52 -7.93
CA VAL A 599 -7.95 25.41 -7.21
C VAL A 599 -8.57 24.47 -8.23
N LEU A 600 -8.28 23.19 -8.13
CA LEU A 600 -8.88 22.14 -8.98
C LEU A 600 -10.09 21.54 -8.27
N THR A 601 -11.19 21.34 -9.00
CA THR A 601 -12.42 20.72 -8.49
C THR A 601 -13.13 19.93 -9.59
N GLY A 602 -13.79 18.83 -9.22
CA GLY A 602 -14.42 17.93 -10.19
C GLY A 602 -13.41 17.04 -10.93
N THR A 603 -13.90 16.28 -11.90
CA THR A 603 -13.13 15.39 -12.78
C THR A 603 -12.91 16.10 -14.10
N LEU A 604 -11.66 16.27 -14.50
CA LEU A 604 -11.31 16.86 -15.79
C LEU A 604 -11.46 15.80 -16.90
N PRO A 605 -11.89 16.16 -18.11
CA PRO A 605 -12.14 15.23 -19.21
C PRO A 605 -10.90 14.44 -19.66
N ASP A 606 -9.76 15.09 -19.87
CA ASP A 606 -8.57 14.50 -20.47
C ASP A 606 -7.37 14.46 -19.53
N LEU A 607 -7.38 15.24 -18.44
CA LEU A 607 -6.30 15.31 -17.46
C LEU A 607 -6.69 14.71 -16.11
N THR A 608 -5.82 13.90 -15.53
CA THR A 608 -5.96 13.61 -14.11
C THR A 608 -5.70 14.86 -13.28
N ARG A 609 -6.18 14.86 -12.04
CA ARG A 609 -5.94 15.98 -11.12
C ARG A 609 -4.45 16.21 -10.89
N GLU A 610 -3.66 15.13 -10.85
CA GLU A 610 -2.21 15.15 -10.70
C GLU A 610 -1.55 15.78 -11.92
N GLN A 611 -1.93 15.38 -13.14
CA GLN A 611 -1.43 15.93 -14.38
C GLN A 611 -1.75 17.42 -14.52
N ALA A 612 -2.98 17.81 -14.17
CA ALA A 612 -3.36 19.24 -14.17
C ALA A 612 -2.57 20.03 -13.13
N THR A 613 -2.40 19.46 -11.92
CA THR A 613 -1.57 20.07 -10.86
C THR A 613 -0.13 20.23 -11.32
N GLU A 614 0.44 19.21 -11.91
CA GLU A 614 1.82 19.21 -12.41
C GLU A 614 2.04 20.24 -13.51
N ARG A 615 1.12 20.34 -14.46
CA ARG A 615 1.15 21.38 -15.53
C ARG A 615 1.03 22.80 -14.99
N ILE A 616 0.15 23.02 -13.99
CA ILE A 616 0.00 24.33 -13.35
C ILE A 616 1.30 24.72 -12.59
N LEU A 617 1.88 23.76 -11.84
CA LEU A 617 3.12 23.99 -11.11
C LEU A 617 4.31 24.21 -12.06
N ALA A 618 4.39 23.43 -13.15
CA ALA A 618 5.41 23.60 -14.20
C ALA A 618 5.32 24.96 -14.91
N ALA A 619 4.12 25.54 -14.99
CA ALA A 619 3.89 26.88 -15.53
C ALA A 619 4.04 28.00 -14.49
N GLY A 620 4.59 27.71 -13.30
CA GLY A 620 4.86 28.71 -12.25
C GLY A 620 3.66 29.06 -11.37
N GLY A 621 2.51 28.42 -11.56
CA GLY A 621 1.30 28.61 -10.75
C GLY A 621 1.37 27.88 -9.41
N ARG A 622 0.44 28.20 -8.52
CA ARG A 622 0.26 27.55 -7.21
C ARG A 622 -1.09 26.85 -7.17
N VAL A 623 -1.11 25.58 -6.74
CA VAL A 623 -2.37 24.85 -6.53
C VAL A 623 -2.67 24.76 -5.03
N THR A 624 -3.92 25.09 -4.65
CA THR A 624 -4.39 25.00 -3.28
C THR A 624 -5.64 24.13 -3.18
N SER A 625 -5.86 23.55 -1.99
CA SER A 625 -6.98 22.65 -1.75
C SER A 625 -8.31 23.34 -1.47
N SER A 626 -8.33 24.66 -1.20
CA SER A 626 -9.54 25.39 -0.82
C SER A 626 -9.63 26.74 -1.52
N VAL A 627 -10.85 27.09 -1.94
CA VAL A 627 -11.14 28.41 -2.56
C VAL A 627 -11.16 29.51 -1.50
N SER A 628 -10.49 30.61 -1.77
CA SER A 628 -10.45 31.80 -0.91
C SER A 628 -10.42 33.08 -1.78
N LYS A 629 -10.50 34.25 -1.18
CA LYS A 629 -10.34 35.55 -1.87
C LYS A 629 -8.95 35.73 -2.50
N LYS A 630 -7.99 34.86 -2.18
CA LYS A 630 -6.63 34.84 -2.76
C LYS A 630 -6.51 33.82 -3.88
N THR A 631 -7.59 33.15 -4.27
CA THR A 631 -7.63 32.21 -5.39
C THR A 631 -7.91 33.01 -6.67
N ASP A 632 -7.04 32.88 -7.66
CA ASP A 632 -7.17 33.62 -8.93
C ASP A 632 -8.09 32.89 -9.93
N TYR A 633 -8.03 31.56 -9.94
CA TYR A 633 -8.88 30.73 -10.79
C TYR A 633 -9.31 29.44 -10.08
N VAL A 634 -10.51 28.98 -10.40
CA VAL A 634 -10.95 27.62 -10.09
C VAL A 634 -11.10 26.86 -11.39
N VAL A 635 -10.37 25.76 -11.54
CA VAL A 635 -10.52 24.85 -12.67
C VAL A 635 -11.56 23.80 -12.28
N ALA A 636 -12.69 23.80 -12.98
CA ALA A 636 -13.83 22.97 -12.70
C ALA A 636 -14.05 21.93 -13.82
N GLY A 637 -13.94 20.66 -13.47
CA GLY A 637 -14.37 19.56 -14.31
C GLY A 637 -15.81 19.12 -14.00
N GLU A 638 -16.21 17.96 -14.50
CA GLU A 638 -17.52 17.36 -14.22
C GLU A 638 -17.71 17.11 -12.73
N ALA A 639 -18.94 17.29 -12.24
CA ALA A 639 -19.29 17.14 -10.82
C ALA A 639 -18.47 18.02 -9.85
N ALA A 640 -18.17 19.23 -10.23
CA ALA A 640 -17.40 20.20 -9.46
C ALA A 640 -18.18 20.74 -8.24
N GLY A 641 -18.33 19.99 -7.18
CA GLY A 641 -19.11 20.26 -5.96
C GLY A 641 -18.90 21.63 -5.27
N SER A 642 -18.94 21.65 -3.94
CA SER A 642 -18.97 22.87 -3.08
C SER A 642 -17.86 23.91 -3.34
N LYS A 643 -16.76 23.53 -3.99
CA LYS A 643 -15.69 24.49 -4.35
C LYS A 643 -16.11 25.40 -5.50
N LEU A 644 -16.90 24.91 -6.47
CA LEU A 644 -17.44 25.70 -7.56
C LEU A 644 -18.44 26.74 -7.01
N GLU A 645 -19.39 26.31 -6.19
CA GLU A 645 -20.34 27.20 -5.53
C GLU A 645 -19.64 28.29 -4.70
N LYS A 646 -18.53 27.90 -4.04
CA LYS A 646 -17.74 28.84 -3.25
C LYS A 646 -16.98 29.82 -4.14
N ALA A 647 -16.51 29.41 -5.30
CA ALA A 647 -15.87 30.28 -6.29
C ALA A 647 -16.85 31.32 -6.82
N GLU A 648 -18.04 30.90 -7.21
CA GLU A 648 -19.12 31.78 -7.67
C GLU A 648 -19.52 32.81 -6.61
N ARG A 649 -19.70 32.37 -5.35
CA ARG A 649 -20.02 33.27 -4.24
C ARG A 649 -18.92 34.28 -3.93
N LEU A 650 -17.65 33.92 -4.17
CA LEU A 650 -16.51 34.80 -3.93
C LEU A 650 -16.12 35.61 -5.17
N GLY A 651 -16.79 35.39 -6.32
CA GLY A 651 -16.48 36.04 -7.58
C GLY A 651 -15.14 35.61 -8.18
N VAL A 652 -14.67 34.38 -7.87
CA VAL A 652 -13.44 33.84 -8.42
C VAL A 652 -13.74 33.27 -9.83
N PRO A 653 -12.99 33.65 -10.86
CA PRO A 653 -13.17 33.12 -12.20
C PRO A 653 -13.04 31.61 -12.26
N VAL A 654 -13.95 30.97 -13.02
CA VAL A 654 -13.96 29.52 -13.22
C VAL A 654 -13.50 29.20 -14.64
N LEU A 655 -12.56 28.27 -14.76
CA LEU A 655 -12.05 27.74 -16.02
C LEU A 655 -12.50 26.28 -16.17
N ASP A 656 -12.78 25.84 -17.38
CA ASP A 656 -12.82 24.44 -17.74
C ASP A 656 -11.43 23.93 -18.15
N GLU A 657 -11.30 22.66 -18.47
CA GLU A 657 -10.00 22.08 -18.86
C GLU A 657 -9.44 22.71 -20.15
N PRO A 658 -10.21 22.89 -21.24
CA PRO A 658 -9.73 23.62 -22.42
C PRO A 658 -9.22 25.02 -22.11
N ALA A 659 -9.92 25.75 -21.24
CA ALA A 659 -9.49 27.10 -20.86
C ALA A 659 -8.21 27.11 -20.01
N LEU A 660 -8.02 26.05 -19.17
CA LEU A 660 -6.75 25.84 -18.47
C LEU A 660 -5.61 25.57 -19.46
N LEU A 661 -5.81 24.70 -20.45
CA LEU A 661 -4.82 24.39 -21.48
C LEU A 661 -4.45 25.60 -22.29
N ASP A 662 -5.44 26.38 -22.72
CA ASP A 662 -5.25 27.68 -23.41
C ASP A 662 -4.43 28.67 -22.56
N LEU A 663 -4.70 28.71 -21.25
CA LEU A 663 -3.98 29.59 -20.32
C LEU A 663 -2.52 29.16 -20.15
N LEU A 664 -2.26 27.88 -20.17
CA LEU A 664 -0.91 27.28 -20.12
C LEU A 664 -0.13 27.55 -21.42
N GLU A 665 -0.78 27.52 -22.60
CA GLU A 665 -0.15 27.76 -23.91
C GLU A 665 0.15 29.24 -24.19
N ARG A 666 -0.69 30.16 -23.75
CA ARG A 666 -0.48 31.61 -23.97
C ARG A 666 0.80 32.15 -23.34
N GLY A 667 1.28 31.53 -22.28
CA GLY A 667 2.55 31.90 -21.66
C GLY A 667 3.79 31.34 -22.32
N GLN A 668 3.66 30.41 -23.28
CA GLN A 668 4.79 29.93 -24.08
C GLN A 668 5.09 30.80 -25.30
N GLN A 669 4.25 31.80 -25.58
CA GLN A 669 4.38 32.70 -26.76
C GLN A 669 4.88 34.11 -26.41
N THR A 670 5.20 34.38 -25.17
CA THR A 670 5.82 35.64 -24.71
C THR A 670 7.17 35.37 -24.08
#